data_f6539a11513859b611c6417553009da0
#
_entry.id   f6539a11513859b611c6417553009da0
#
_cell.length_a   1.000
_cell.length_b   1.000
_cell.length_c   1.000
_cell.angle_alpha   90.00
_cell.angle_beta   90.00
_cell.angle_gamma   90.00
#
_symmetry.space_group_name_H-M   'P 1'
#
loop_
_entity.id
_entity.type
_entity.pdbx_description
1 polymer ?
#
loop_
_entity_poly.entity_id
_entity_poly.type
_entity_poly.pdbx_seq_one_letter_code
_entity_poly.pdbx_strand_id
1 'polypeptide(L)'
;MPHGHIHSPAKFDRFEVDLRTGELRKGGRRIRLQGQPFQVLSLLLSRPGELVSREDLHQELWPADTFVDFDHGLNSAIARLREALGDSADKPRYIETVAKRGYRFVAPLSNHAAAPSQSPEPANTASEVQPSGERRPSSRKFAVAIAAVCLGLLCAVGAWTAHRINSGSLLSRIEVVPVGAMRGFQATPAFSPDGGLLAFRESDGASNMGIYVAVIGGDKSLQLTRDRGDCCPTWSPDGSQIAFLRYSEKSFSIYIVPALGGTEHRVYEGPAGAAERLTWSGDARLVVFSECSAANPTRVRISALSLPDSSIRALTDPPPGYLDRNPTYSHDGSHIAFIRSTVAGVTNDIFVMPASGGEPKRVTFDNRPVMGPPAWTPDDREIVFSSDRGAATALWRISANGGTPSPVAGPVGAATWPSIPAKKGLLVYEQSLSNANIWRLDLKDHTHLDKPPFAIISEKGSKARPDLSPGGKKIAFESDRLGFWDIWTCNSDGTDCVRATSLRGTAGRARWSPDGHTLAFEFHPNERGEIYLVELPGGTPRLIPTVPGADNLSPSSSNDGKWLYFASKRGNEPFQAWKIPAAGGTPIQLTKSGGISPIESPDGRFLYYSKYEQGGLWRRPLDGGEETEVVREVTGYQWPDWVVTRDGIYFLRFDQTSHGGVEFLEFATGKTAEVWNSDRDMGWGLAGSQDGRSLMYIQDEFSESDIMLIKNFR
;
A
#
# COMPACT_ATOMS: atom_id res chain seq x y z
N MET A 1 33.55 -1.30 32.50
CA MET A 1 34.84 -0.88 31.93
C MET A 1 34.57 0.42 31.19
N PRO A 2 35.28 1.54 31.44
CA PRO A 2 34.95 2.83 30.91
C PRO A 2 35.35 2.93 29.42
N HIS A 3 34.40 3.28 28.57
CA HIS A 3 34.61 3.61 27.19
C HIS A 3 35.40 4.92 27.03
N GLY A 4 36.53 4.88 26.35
CA GLY A 4 37.33 6.04 26.04
C GLY A 4 36.59 7.04 25.16
N HIS A 5 36.20 8.17 25.71
CA HIS A 5 35.57 9.27 24.98
C HIS A 5 36.60 9.93 24.05
N ILE A 6 36.43 9.80 22.76
CA ILE A 6 37.11 10.59 21.74
C ILE A 6 36.56 12.01 21.80
N HIS A 7 37.28 12.94 22.41
CA HIS A 7 36.88 14.34 22.63
C HIS A 7 37.19 15.29 21.45
N SER A 8 37.54 14.78 20.28
CA SER A 8 37.82 15.58 19.08
C SER A 8 37.14 14.95 17.85
N PRO A 9 36.75 15.75 16.83
CA PRO A 9 36.21 15.21 15.61
C PRO A 9 37.20 14.23 14.95
N ALA A 10 36.70 13.04 14.59
CA ALA A 10 37.52 12.04 13.91
C ALA A 10 37.78 12.50 12.48
N LYS A 11 39.05 12.49 12.04
CA LYS A 11 39.45 12.91 10.69
C LYS A 11 40.14 11.77 9.94
N PHE A 12 39.71 11.56 8.68
CA PHE A 12 40.35 10.61 7.78
C PHE A 12 40.20 11.10 6.33
N ASP A 13 41.27 11.02 5.56
CA ASP A 13 41.36 11.55 4.19
C ASP A 13 40.81 13.00 4.14
N ARG A 14 39.72 13.24 3.45
CA ARG A 14 39.06 14.55 3.32
C ARG A 14 37.82 14.67 4.21
N PHE A 15 37.55 13.69 5.06
CA PHE A 15 36.38 13.65 5.91
C PHE A 15 36.69 14.04 7.35
N GLU A 16 35.72 14.72 7.95
CA GLU A 16 35.69 15.10 9.35
C GLU A 16 34.35 14.71 9.94
N VAL A 17 34.36 13.92 11.01
CA VAL A 17 33.15 13.39 11.66
C VAL A 17 33.10 13.93 13.08
N ASP A 18 32.10 14.74 13.38
CA ASP A 18 31.77 15.14 14.74
C ASP A 18 30.73 14.18 15.32
N LEU A 19 31.21 13.27 16.18
CA LEU A 19 30.34 12.26 16.81
C LEU A 19 29.33 12.86 17.81
N ARG A 20 29.59 14.06 18.31
CA ARG A 20 28.71 14.74 19.26
C ARG A 20 27.55 15.44 18.57
N THR A 21 27.80 16.09 17.43
CA THR A 21 26.75 16.79 16.67
C THR A 21 26.10 15.93 15.60
N GLY A 22 26.62 14.73 15.34
CA GLY A 22 26.11 13.84 14.30
C GLY A 22 26.42 14.34 12.88
N GLU A 23 27.48 15.13 12.70
CA GLU A 23 27.81 15.75 11.43
C GLU A 23 28.99 15.06 10.73
N LEU A 24 28.80 14.77 9.44
CA LEU A 24 29.87 14.36 8.51
C LEU A 24 30.15 15.52 7.57
N ARG A 25 31.46 15.88 7.42
CA ARG A 25 31.91 16.92 6.50
C ARG A 25 33.00 16.38 5.55
N LYS A 26 33.00 16.85 4.30
CA LYS A 26 34.02 16.55 3.29
C LYS A 26 34.63 17.85 2.77
N GLY A 27 35.91 18.10 3.03
CA GLY A 27 36.58 19.35 2.64
C GLY A 27 35.82 20.58 3.18
N GLY A 28 35.33 20.55 4.43
CA GLY A 28 34.56 21.61 5.09
C GLY A 28 33.07 21.69 4.72
N ARG A 29 32.62 21.01 3.67
CA ARG A 29 31.21 20.99 3.29
C ARG A 29 30.45 19.85 4.00
N ARG A 30 29.28 20.17 4.58
CA ARG A 30 28.44 19.19 5.27
C ARG A 30 27.85 18.18 4.29
N ILE A 31 27.97 16.89 4.61
CA ILE A 31 27.30 15.78 3.92
C ILE A 31 26.11 15.36 4.79
N ARG A 32 24.94 15.22 4.19
CA ARG A 32 23.74 14.78 4.90
C ARG A 32 23.79 13.26 5.09
N LEU A 33 24.21 12.82 6.28
CA LEU A 33 24.21 11.43 6.70
C LEU A 33 23.54 11.37 8.08
N GLN A 34 22.33 10.85 8.17
CA GLN A 34 21.54 10.82 9.40
C GLN A 34 21.02 9.40 9.67
N GLY A 35 20.64 9.11 10.92
CA GLY A 35 20.08 7.83 11.34
C GLY A 35 21.09 6.69 11.36
N GLN A 36 20.64 5.48 11.04
CA GLN A 36 21.44 4.25 11.11
C GLN A 36 22.78 4.30 10.34
N PRO A 37 22.89 4.85 9.11
CA PRO A 37 24.18 4.99 8.44
C PRO A 37 25.22 5.78 9.24
N PHE A 38 24.81 6.84 9.95
CA PHE A 38 25.71 7.60 10.81
C PHE A 38 26.10 6.82 12.06
N GLN A 39 25.18 6.09 12.67
CA GLN A 39 25.44 5.24 13.83
C GLN A 39 26.40 4.11 13.50
N VAL A 40 26.24 3.46 12.33
CA VAL A 40 27.22 2.48 11.83
C VAL A 40 28.60 3.11 11.68
N LEU A 41 28.71 4.30 11.07
CA LEU A 41 30.00 5.00 10.95
C LEU A 41 30.61 5.30 12.32
N SER A 42 29.80 5.76 13.26
CA SER A 42 30.22 6.06 14.63
C SER A 42 30.82 4.83 15.33
N LEU A 43 30.16 3.68 15.21
CA LEU A 43 30.63 2.43 15.81
C LEU A 43 31.93 1.92 15.14
N LEU A 44 32.01 2.01 13.81
CA LEU A 44 33.22 1.64 13.07
C LEU A 44 34.42 2.56 13.41
N LEU A 45 34.18 3.86 13.63
CA LEU A 45 35.22 4.82 14.03
C LEU A 45 35.63 4.71 15.51
N SER A 46 34.79 4.11 16.36
CA SER A 46 35.14 3.81 17.75
C SER A 46 36.12 2.63 17.88
N ARG A 47 36.21 1.76 16.86
CA ARG A 47 37.08 0.59 16.79
C ARG A 47 37.85 0.53 15.45
N PRO A 48 38.68 1.51 15.14
CA PRO A 48 39.36 1.60 13.85
C PRO A 48 40.34 0.44 13.65
N GLY A 49 40.26 -0.21 12.48
CA GLY A 49 41.07 -1.38 12.16
C GLY A 49 40.56 -2.70 12.73
N GLU A 50 39.62 -2.69 13.66
CA GLU A 50 39.05 -3.90 14.24
C GLU A 50 37.82 -4.38 13.43
N LEU A 51 37.58 -5.67 13.48
CA LEU A 51 36.36 -6.27 12.92
C LEU A 51 35.19 -6.01 13.87
N VAL A 52 34.21 -5.24 13.42
CA VAL A 52 32.92 -5.09 14.09
C VAL A 52 31.99 -6.15 13.50
N SER A 53 31.57 -7.11 14.32
CA SER A 53 30.75 -8.23 13.87
C SER A 53 29.32 -7.77 13.53
N ARG A 54 28.59 -8.56 12.74
CA ARG A 54 27.17 -8.28 12.47
C ARG A 54 26.35 -8.29 13.77
N GLU A 55 26.75 -9.12 14.72
CA GLU A 55 26.11 -9.27 16.02
C GLU A 55 26.35 -8.06 16.93
N ASP A 56 27.57 -7.50 16.93
CA ASP A 56 27.87 -6.22 17.63
C ASP A 56 27.05 -5.08 17.05
N LEU A 57 26.93 -4.99 15.71
CA LEU A 57 26.11 -3.99 15.04
C LEU A 57 24.62 -4.17 15.36
N HIS A 58 24.16 -5.42 15.50
CA HIS A 58 22.80 -5.68 15.90
C HIS A 58 22.50 -5.21 17.32
N GLN A 59 23.34 -5.57 18.27
CA GLN A 59 23.16 -5.22 19.69
C GLN A 59 23.21 -3.72 19.95
N GLU A 60 24.11 -2.99 19.25
CA GLU A 60 24.32 -1.55 19.48
C GLU A 60 23.33 -0.66 18.72
N LEU A 61 22.86 -1.10 17.55
CA LEU A 61 22.06 -0.24 16.65
C LEU A 61 20.59 -0.61 16.59
N TRP A 62 20.24 -1.81 17.05
CA TRP A 62 18.84 -2.28 17.12
C TRP A 62 18.58 -2.81 18.52
N PRO A 63 17.81 -2.07 19.36
CA PRO A 63 17.37 -2.56 20.67
C PRO A 63 16.64 -3.90 20.56
N ALA A 64 16.72 -4.72 21.60
CA ALA A 64 16.22 -6.10 21.64
C ALA A 64 14.73 -6.27 21.25
N ASP A 65 13.96 -5.17 21.23
CA ASP A 65 12.53 -5.14 20.91
C ASP A 65 12.24 -4.79 19.44
N THR A 66 13.27 -4.66 18.58
CA THR A 66 13.09 -4.24 17.20
C THR A 66 13.13 -5.44 16.24
N PHE A 67 11.98 -6.01 15.91
CA PHE A 67 11.82 -7.04 14.87
C PHE A 67 11.84 -6.42 13.46
N VAL A 68 13.01 -6.03 12.98
CA VAL A 68 13.27 -5.70 11.56
C VAL A 68 14.16 -6.76 10.96
N ASP A 69 14.06 -6.98 9.65
CA ASP A 69 15.06 -7.76 8.91
C ASP A 69 16.41 -7.03 9.04
N PHE A 70 17.13 -7.42 10.08
CA PHE A 70 18.42 -6.85 10.45
C PHE A 70 19.40 -6.87 9.29
N ASP A 71 19.49 -7.99 8.56
CA ASP A 71 20.43 -8.15 7.47
C ASP A 71 20.14 -7.18 6.32
N HIS A 72 18.87 -6.95 6.01
CA HIS A 72 18.47 -5.98 5.00
C HIS A 72 18.70 -4.53 5.47
N GLY A 73 18.35 -4.22 6.71
CA GLY A 73 18.56 -2.91 7.33
C GLY A 73 20.04 -2.53 7.40
N LEU A 74 20.88 -3.43 7.86
CA LEU A 74 22.33 -3.24 7.94
C LEU A 74 22.97 -3.06 6.56
N ASN A 75 22.61 -3.93 5.60
CA ASN A 75 23.13 -3.82 4.23
C ASN A 75 22.73 -2.48 3.58
N SER A 76 21.49 -2.02 3.79
CA SER A 76 21.04 -0.70 3.32
C SER A 76 21.78 0.46 4.00
N ALA A 77 22.02 0.39 5.30
CA ALA A 77 22.77 1.40 6.04
C ALA A 77 24.23 1.49 5.54
N ILE A 78 24.89 0.35 5.33
CA ILE A 78 26.24 0.28 4.76
C ILE A 78 26.28 0.80 3.32
N ALA A 79 25.31 0.50 2.49
CA ALA A 79 25.23 0.98 1.11
C ALA A 79 25.15 2.53 1.08
N ARG A 80 24.26 3.12 1.88
CA ARG A 80 24.13 4.59 2.00
C ARG A 80 25.38 5.25 2.61
N LEU A 81 26.01 4.58 3.55
CA LEU A 81 27.27 5.07 4.14
C LEU A 81 28.39 5.08 3.11
N ARG A 82 28.53 4.03 2.30
CA ARG A 82 29.50 3.97 1.20
C ARG A 82 29.23 5.04 0.14
N GLU A 83 27.99 5.23 -0.23
CA GLU A 83 27.58 6.29 -1.16
C GLU A 83 28.02 7.67 -0.65
N ALA A 84 27.76 7.99 0.62
CA ALA A 84 28.14 9.25 1.24
C ALA A 84 29.67 9.45 1.30
N LEU A 85 30.43 8.39 1.50
CA LEU A 85 31.90 8.42 1.53
C LEU A 85 32.53 8.33 0.13
N GLY A 86 31.78 7.93 -0.90
CA GLY A 86 32.29 7.60 -2.22
C GLY A 86 33.16 6.34 -2.20
N ASP A 87 32.78 5.35 -1.39
CA ASP A 87 33.48 4.07 -1.21
C ASP A 87 32.81 2.94 -2.02
N SER A 88 33.55 1.88 -2.30
CA SER A 88 33.07 0.72 -3.07
C SER A 88 33.30 -0.59 -2.31
N ALA A 89 32.36 -1.52 -2.41
CA ALA A 89 32.51 -2.84 -1.80
C ALA A 89 33.63 -3.68 -2.44
N ASP A 90 33.89 -3.49 -3.74
CA ASP A 90 34.89 -4.25 -4.49
C ASP A 90 36.31 -3.73 -4.30
N LYS A 91 36.48 -2.44 -3.97
CA LYS A 91 37.75 -1.79 -3.70
C LYS A 91 37.58 -0.83 -2.52
N PRO A 92 37.46 -1.36 -1.31
CA PRO A 92 37.15 -0.57 -0.13
C PRO A 92 38.34 0.37 0.23
N ARG A 93 38.02 1.66 0.35
CA ARG A 93 38.96 2.69 0.81
C ARG A 93 38.75 3.01 2.28
N TYR A 94 37.52 2.87 2.75
CA TYR A 94 37.14 3.23 4.11
C TYR A 94 36.49 2.07 4.85
N ILE A 95 35.60 1.27 4.18
CA ILE A 95 34.82 0.23 4.85
C ILE A 95 34.99 -1.10 4.11
N GLU A 96 35.76 -1.98 4.70
CA GLU A 96 35.99 -3.35 4.23
C GLU A 96 34.81 -4.25 4.69
N THR A 97 34.30 -5.09 3.77
CA THR A 97 33.37 -6.17 4.11
C THR A 97 34.14 -7.45 4.37
N VAL A 98 34.06 -7.99 5.58
CA VAL A 98 34.54 -9.33 5.88
C VAL A 98 33.38 -10.30 5.73
N ALA A 99 33.38 -11.06 4.64
CA ALA A 99 32.26 -11.92 4.24
C ALA A 99 31.71 -12.77 5.39
N LYS A 100 30.40 -12.73 5.61
CA LYS A 100 29.65 -13.42 6.67
C LYS A 100 30.03 -13.06 8.12
N ARG A 101 31.01 -12.20 8.35
CA ARG A 101 31.50 -11.86 9.69
C ARG A 101 31.15 -10.45 10.14
N GLY A 102 31.28 -9.44 9.27
CA GLY A 102 31.00 -8.05 9.64
C GLY A 102 31.74 -7.03 8.76
N TYR A 103 32.06 -5.88 9.36
CA TYR A 103 32.68 -4.74 8.66
C TYR A 103 33.85 -4.22 9.46
N ARG A 104 34.82 -3.57 8.76
CA ARG A 104 36.00 -2.99 9.35
C ARG A 104 36.26 -1.62 8.74
N PHE A 105 36.63 -0.64 9.57
CA PHE A 105 37.13 0.65 9.10
C PHE A 105 38.60 0.57 8.81
N VAL A 106 39.07 0.80 7.56
CA VAL A 106 40.43 0.52 7.11
C VAL A 106 41.25 1.79 6.84
N ALA A 107 40.65 2.98 6.85
CA ALA A 107 41.37 4.21 6.62
C ALA A 107 42.10 4.68 7.89
N PRO A 108 43.32 5.27 7.76
CA PRO A 108 44.03 5.82 8.91
C PRO A 108 43.34 7.07 9.46
N LEU A 109 43.17 7.13 10.80
CA LEU A 109 42.65 8.30 11.51
C LEU A 109 43.76 9.26 11.86
N SER A 110 43.61 10.54 11.56
CA SER A 110 44.65 11.57 11.76
C SER A 110 44.87 11.98 13.22
N ASN A 111 44.13 11.42 14.18
CA ASN A 111 44.17 11.83 15.61
C ASN A 111 44.77 10.80 16.56
N HIS A 112 45.51 9.78 16.10
CA HIS A 112 46.33 8.94 16.97
C HIS A 112 47.79 9.24 16.73
N ALA A 113 48.42 9.93 17.71
CA ALA A 113 49.87 10.05 17.79
C ALA A 113 50.46 8.64 17.97
N ALA A 114 51.29 8.26 17.02
CA ALA A 114 51.99 6.98 17.01
C ALA A 114 53.07 6.95 18.08
N ALA A 115 53.09 5.92 18.93
CA ALA A 115 54.29 5.47 19.63
C ALA A 115 55.04 4.50 18.69
N PRO A 116 56.38 4.60 18.62
CA PRO A 116 57.15 3.85 17.64
C PRO A 116 57.35 2.40 18.12
N SER A 117 56.92 1.44 17.36
CA SER A 117 57.31 0.03 17.53
C SER A 117 58.36 -0.33 16.50
N GLN A 118 59.48 -0.77 17.02
CA GLN A 118 60.67 -1.22 16.32
C GLN A 118 60.40 -2.45 15.46
N SER A 119 60.92 -2.42 14.25
CA SER A 119 61.09 -3.59 13.40
C SER A 119 62.21 -4.50 13.96
N PRO A 120 62.10 -5.78 13.78
CA PRO A 120 63.26 -6.65 13.70
C PRO A 120 63.54 -7.05 12.26
N GLU A 121 64.79 -6.83 11.88
CA GLU A 121 65.49 -7.21 10.65
C GLU A 121 65.68 -8.72 10.57
N PRO A 122 65.79 -9.33 9.38
CA PRO A 122 65.84 -10.79 9.21
C PRO A 122 67.26 -11.34 9.34
N ALA A 123 67.41 -12.42 10.08
CA ALA A 123 68.66 -13.19 10.13
C ALA A 123 68.72 -14.22 8.99
N ASN A 124 69.74 -14.07 8.16
CA ASN A 124 70.23 -15.06 7.22
C ASN A 124 70.81 -16.29 7.95
N THR A 125 70.50 -17.49 7.50
CA THR A 125 71.43 -18.59 7.52
C THR A 125 71.26 -19.50 6.31
N ALA A 126 72.25 -19.53 5.49
CA ALA A 126 72.46 -20.44 4.37
C ALA A 126 72.83 -21.84 4.87
N SER A 127 72.42 -22.85 4.21
CA SER A 127 73.13 -24.10 4.08
C SER A 127 72.81 -24.78 2.76
N GLU A 128 73.89 -24.93 2.07
CA GLU A 128 74.14 -25.56 0.77
C GLU A 128 74.01 -27.10 0.89
N VAL A 129 73.31 -27.71 -0.05
CA VAL A 129 73.60 -29.07 -0.54
C VAL A 129 73.21 -29.20 -1.99
N GLN A 130 74.19 -29.34 -2.88
CA GLN A 130 74.06 -29.87 -4.25
C GLN A 130 74.53 -31.33 -4.27
N PRO A 131 74.48 -32.05 -5.44
CA PRO A 131 73.40 -32.32 -6.39
C PRO A 131 73.32 -33.84 -6.71
N SER A 132 72.29 -34.24 -7.40
CA SER A 132 72.43 -35.43 -8.30
C SER A 132 71.41 -35.32 -9.44
N GLY A 133 71.95 -35.43 -10.64
CA GLY A 133 71.20 -35.22 -11.87
C GLY A 133 70.48 -36.45 -12.33
N GLU A 134 69.37 -36.18 -13.07
CA GLU A 134 68.89 -37.06 -14.12
C GLU A 134 68.25 -36.25 -15.27
N ARG A 135 68.73 -36.54 -16.48
CA ARG A 135 68.28 -35.95 -17.74
C ARG A 135 66.93 -36.52 -18.10
N ARG A 136 65.98 -35.71 -18.44
CA ARG A 136 64.81 -36.07 -19.31
C ARG A 136 64.61 -35.08 -20.44
N PRO A 137 64.05 -35.52 -21.57
CA PRO A 137 64.15 -34.84 -22.83
C PRO A 137 63.19 -33.67 -23.03
N SER A 138 63.60 -32.74 -23.88
CA SER A 138 62.92 -31.55 -24.28
C SER A 138 61.49 -31.73 -24.82
N SER A 139 60.47 -31.12 -24.14
CA SER A 139 59.09 -31.00 -24.63
C SER A 139 58.74 -29.53 -24.94
N ARG A 140 59.54 -28.87 -25.77
CA ARG A 140 59.20 -27.53 -26.27
C ARG A 140 57.87 -27.48 -27.03
N LYS A 141 57.45 -28.58 -27.61
CA LYS A 141 56.18 -28.67 -28.37
C LYS A 141 54.93 -28.72 -27.49
N PHE A 142 55.04 -29.27 -26.25
CA PHE A 142 53.92 -29.31 -25.33
C PHE A 142 53.68 -28.00 -24.62
N ALA A 143 54.70 -27.23 -24.31
CA ALA A 143 54.58 -25.92 -23.69
C ALA A 143 53.92 -24.87 -24.61
N VAL A 144 54.20 -24.97 -25.92
CA VAL A 144 53.58 -24.08 -26.92
C VAL A 144 52.09 -24.41 -27.14
N ALA A 145 51.71 -25.70 -27.08
CA ALA A 145 50.29 -26.09 -27.17
C ALA A 145 49.47 -25.67 -25.94
N ILE A 146 50.01 -25.79 -24.74
CA ILE A 146 49.37 -25.31 -23.49
C ILE A 146 49.26 -23.79 -23.48
N ALA A 147 50.30 -23.07 -23.91
CA ALA A 147 50.27 -21.59 -24.00
C ALA A 147 49.21 -21.12 -25.02
N ALA A 148 49.08 -21.79 -26.17
CA ALA A 148 48.05 -21.47 -27.16
C ALA A 148 46.61 -21.75 -26.66
N VAL A 149 46.38 -22.84 -25.89
CA VAL A 149 45.08 -23.15 -25.28
C VAL A 149 44.76 -22.14 -24.14
N CYS A 150 45.73 -21.80 -23.33
CA CYS A 150 45.56 -20.77 -22.29
C CYS A 150 45.27 -19.38 -22.89
N LEU A 151 45.96 -19.00 -23.97
CA LEU A 151 45.70 -17.75 -24.68
C LEU A 151 44.31 -17.74 -25.33
N GLY A 152 43.88 -18.87 -25.95
CA GLY A 152 42.53 -19.04 -26.47
C GLY A 152 41.44 -18.94 -25.42
N LEU A 153 41.64 -19.56 -24.24
CA LEU A 153 40.73 -19.44 -23.09
C LEU A 153 40.68 -18.02 -22.52
N LEU A 154 41.84 -17.34 -22.42
CA LEU A 154 41.90 -15.94 -21.98
C LEU A 154 41.20 -15.01 -23.02
N CYS A 155 41.35 -15.24 -24.31
CA CYS A 155 40.63 -14.51 -25.34
C CYS A 155 39.14 -14.79 -25.31
N ALA A 156 38.72 -16.04 -25.07
CA ALA A 156 37.30 -16.42 -24.93
C ALA A 156 36.65 -15.83 -23.67
N VAL A 157 37.36 -15.85 -22.55
CA VAL A 157 36.95 -15.19 -21.30
C VAL A 157 36.92 -13.67 -21.46
N GLY A 158 37.94 -13.10 -22.13
CA GLY A 158 37.99 -11.67 -22.46
C GLY A 158 36.85 -11.24 -23.40
N ALA A 159 36.56 -12.03 -24.44
CA ALA A 159 35.42 -11.78 -25.34
C ALA A 159 34.07 -11.97 -24.61
N TRP A 160 33.94 -12.96 -23.74
CA TRP A 160 32.76 -13.18 -22.94
C TRP A 160 32.54 -12.08 -21.89
N THR A 161 33.60 -11.64 -21.20
CA THR A 161 33.54 -10.50 -20.28
C THR A 161 33.28 -9.19 -21.00
N ALA A 162 33.92 -8.95 -22.15
CA ALA A 162 33.66 -7.79 -23.00
C ALA A 162 32.21 -7.80 -23.55
N HIS A 163 31.69 -8.97 -23.91
CA HIS A 163 30.31 -9.11 -24.34
C HIS A 163 29.34 -8.90 -23.17
N ARG A 164 29.64 -9.39 -21.96
CA ARG A 164 28.87 -9.10 -20.74
C ARG A 164 28.94 -7.65 -20.32
N ILE A 165 30.12 -7.02 -20.40
CA ILE A 165 30.29 -5.60 -20.07
C ILE A 165 29.58 -4.72 -21.11
N ASN A 166 29.65 -5.07 -22.40
CA ASN A 166 28.96 -4.35 -23.46
C ASN A 166 27.43 -4.60 -23.45
N SER A 167 26.98 -5.77 -22.98
CA SER A 167 25.56 -6.04 -22.71
C SER A 167 25.06 -5.38 -21.42
N GLY A 168 25.94 -5.07 -20.46
CA GLY A 168 25.63 -4.37 -19.20
C GLY A 168 25.67 -2.83 -19.28
N SER A 169 26.29 -2.26 -20.33
CA SER A 169 26.43 -0.79 -20.43
C SER A 169 25.33 -0.11 -21.25
N LEU A 170 24.31 -0.84 -21.68
CA LEU A 170 23.04 -0.32 -22.26
C LEU A 170 21.85 -0.58 -21.32
N LEU A 171 22.03 -0.51 -20.02
CA LEU A 171 20.96 -0.17 -19.11
C LEU A 171 20.61 1.29 -19.38
N SER A 172 19.72 1.51 -20.36
CA SER A 172 19.02 2.78 -20.50
C SER A 172 18.44 3.11 -19.13
N ARG A 173 18.97 4.17 -18.53
CA ARG A 173 18.59 4.59 -17.17
C ARG A 173 17.09 4.82 -17.16
N ILE A 174 16.35 4.11 -16.33
CA ILE A 174 14.92 4.37 -16.12
C ILE A 174 14.80 5.84 -15.72
N GLU A 175 14.02 6.59 -16.47
CA GLU A 175 13.76 7.99 -16.23
C GLU A 175 12.30 8.14 -15.84
N VAL A 176 12.05 8.74 -14.68
CA VAL A 176 10.68 9.03 -14.17
C VAL A 176 10.50 10.53 -14.24
N VAL A 177 9.50 10.98 -14.99
CA VAL A 177 9.18 12.40 -15.17
C VAL A 177 7.68 12.63 -15.05
N PRO A 178 7.24 13.79 -14.56
CA PRO A 178 5.82 14.14 -14.61
C PRO A 178 5.36 14.33 -16.07
N VAL A 179 4.10 14.02 -16.34
CA VAL A 179 3.48 14.24 -17.65
C VAL A 179 2.94 15.65 -17.70
N GLY A 180 3.77 16.61 -18.15
CA GLY A 180 3.38 18.00 -18.30
C GLY A 180 3.50 18.86 -17.04
N ALA A 181 3.31 20.18 -17.17
CA ALA A 181 3.33 21.17 -16.09
C ALA A 181 1.90 21.58 -15.69
N MET A 182 0.98 20.64 -15.62
CA MET A 182 -0.41 20.91 -15.32
C MET A 182 -0.62 21.09 -13.81
N ARG A 183 -1.54 21.97 -13.44
CA ARG A 183 -1.86 22.25 -12.03
C ARG A 183 -3.20 21.61 -11.69
N GLY A 184 -3.25 20.87 -10.58
CA GLY A 184 -4.48 20.28 -10.07
C GLY A 184 -4.39 18.78 -9.88
N PHE A 185 -5.51 18.16 -9.56
CA PHE A 185 -5.63 16.72 -9.38
C PHE A 185 -5.72 16.02 -10.73
N GLN A 186 -4.80 15.11 -11.03
CA GLN A 186 -4.75 14.29 -12.23
C GLN A 186 -4.88 12.81 -11.88
N ALA A 187 -5.78 12.08 -12.54
CA ALA A 187 -6.05 10.69 -12.22
C ALA A 187 -6.41 9.84 -13.44
N THR A 188 -6.41 8.53 -13.25
CA THR A 188 -6.91 7.51 -14.18
C THR A 188 -6.31 7.61 -15.59
N PRO A 189 -4.96 7.62 -15.73
CA PRO A 189 -4.32 7.78 -17.02
C PRO A 189 -4.54 6.58 -17.95
N ALA A 190 -4.70 6.85 -19.24
CA ALA A 190 -4.81 5.85 -20.30
C ALA A 190 -4.04 6.28 -21.55
N PHE A 191 -3.08 5.48 -21.99
CA PHE A 191 -2.37 5.71 -23.26
C PHE A 191 -3.25 5.47 -24.48
N SER A 192 -3.04 6.27 -25.53
CA SER A 192 -3.46 5.89 -26.88
C SER A 192 -2.72 4.62 -27.32
N PRO A 193 -3.29 3.81 -28.25
CA PRO A 193 -2.68 2.56 -28.67
C PRO A 193 -1.26 2.72 -29.24
N ASP A 194 -0.98 3.85 -29.87
CA ASP A 194 0.33 4.20 -30.41
C ASP A 194 1.31 4.77 -29.36
N GLY A 195 0.81 5.10 -28.15
CA GLY A 195 1.60 5.69 -27.06
C GLY A 195 1.98 7.16 -27.26
N GLY A 196 1.37 7.85 -28.24
CA GLY A 196 1.65 9.27 -28.53
C GLY A 196 0.81 10.24 -27.70
N LEU A 197 -0.38 9.82 -27.29
CA LEU A 197 -1.34 10.61 -26.52
C LEU A 197 -1.67 9.93 -25.20
N LEU A 198 -2.11 10.76 -24.25
CA LEU A 198 -2.60 10.32 -22.93
C LEU A 198 -3.97 10.93 -22.68
N ALA A 199 -4.96 10.10 -22.35
CA ALA A 199 -6.24 10.55 -21.81
C ALA A 199 -6.21 10.40 -20.29
N PHE A 200 -6.80 11.34 -19.56
CA PHE A 200 -6.83 11.33 -18.10
C PHE A 200 -7.96 12.23 -17.57
N ARG A 201 -8.30 12.03 -16.31
CA ARG A 201 -9.17 12.94 -15.57
C ARG A 201 -8.33 14.07 -15.00
N GLU A 202 -8.81 15.32 -15.12
CA GLU A 202 -8.19 16.48 -14.48
C GLU A 202 -9.24 17.29 -13.73
N SER A 203 -8.82 17.89 -12.60
CA SER A 203 -9.63 18.80 -11.80
C SER A 203 -8.75 19.92 -11.24
N ASP A 204 -9.16 21.16 -11.42
CA ASP A 204 -8.51 22.33 -10.78
C ASP A 204 -9.13 22.69 -9.41
N GLY A 205 -10.01 21.83 -8.91
CA GLY A 205 -10.68 21.98 -7.62
C GLY A 205 -11.90 22.92 -7.64
N ALA A 206 -12.08 23.76 -8.66
CA ALA A 206 -13.13 24.77 -8.66
C ALA A 206 -14.20 24.57 -9.75
N SER A 207 -13.82 24.60 -11.01
CA SER A 207 -14.78 24.65 -12.13
C SER A 207 -14.41 23.79 -13.34
N ASN A 208 -13.15 23.41 -13.48
CA ASN A 208 -12.69 22.63 -14.61
C ASN A 208 -12.42 21.19 -14.17
N MET A 209 -13.40 20.33 -14.37
CA MET A 209 -13.29 18.89 -14.14
C MET A 209 -13.78 18.18 -15.38
N GLY A 210 -13.13 17.06 -15.75
CA GLY A 210 -13.53 16.24 -16.88
C GLY A 210 -12.39 15.42 -17.45
N ILE A 211 -12.60 14.87 -18.62
CA ILE A 211 -11.60 14.10 -19.38
C ILE A 211 -10.79 15.05 -20.26
N TYR A 212 -9.49 14.91 -20.19
CA TYR A 212 -8.50 15.65 -20.98
C TYR A 212 -7.64 14.70 -21.81
N VAL A 213 -7.10 15.21 -22.92
CA VAL A 213 -6.11 14.53 -23.75
C VAL A 213 -4.89 15.42 -23.92
N ALA A 214 -3.71 14.86 -23.70
CA ALA A 214 -2.43 15.54 -23.89
C ALA A 214 -1.47 14.75 -24.78
N VAL A 215 -0.58 15.46 -25.45
CA VAL A 215 0.56 14.85 -26.16
C VAL A 215 1.65 14.52 -25.13
N ILE A 216 2.22 13.33 -25.20
CA ILE A 216 3.33 12.96 -24.32
C ILE A 216 4.54 13.89 -24.53
N GLY A 217 4.94 14.59 -23.46
CA GLY A 217 5.99 15.61 -23.50
C GLY A 217 5.55 16.98 -24.02
N GLY A 218 4.27 17.17 -24.28
CA GLY A 218 3.66 18.49 -24.56
C GLY A 218 3.28 19.24 -23.28
N ASP A 219 3.07 20.54 -23.40
CA ASP A 219 2.69 21.45 -22.33
C ASP A 219 1.20 21.84 -22.34
N LYS A 220 0.41 21.29 -23.27
CA LYS A 220 -0.99 21.58 -23.46
C LYS A 220 -1.85 20.33 -23.47
N SER A 221 -3.02 20.44 -22.85
CA SER A 221 -4.09 19.43 -22.89
C SER A 221 -5.34 19.98 -23.61
N LEU A 222 -6.09 19.08 -24.22
CA LEU A 222 -7.40 19.35 -24.80
C LEU A 222 -8.46 18.79 -23.88
N GLN A 223 -9.34 19.64 -23.37
CA GLN A 223 -10.51 19.22 -22.60
C GLN A 223 -11.57 18.62 -23.54
N LEU A 224 -11.92 17.35 -23.31
CA LEU A 224 -12.96 16.67 -24.11
C LEU A 224 -14.34 16.79 -23.49
N THR A 225 -14.43 16.68 -22.15
CA THR A 225 -15.71 16.71 -21.43
C THR A 225 -15.66 17.69 -20.27
N ARG A 226 -16.84 18.02 -19.69
CA ARG A 226 -16.94 19.04 -18.62
C ARG A 226 -17.87 18.62 -17.48
N ASP A 227 -18.23 17.37 -17.40
CA ASP A 227 -19.05 16.86 -16.31
C ASP A 227 -18.17 16.39 -15.14
N ARG A 228 -18.58 16.75 -13.91
CA ARG A 228 -17.83 16.36 -12.70
C ARG A 228 -17.81 14.88 -12.43
N GLY A 229 -18.81 14.15 -12.92
CA GLY A 229 -18.92 12.69 -12.83
C GLY A 229 -18.03 11.94 -13.82
N ASP A 230 -17.32 12.64 -14.73
CA ASP A 230 -16.53 11.99 -15.78
C ASP A 230 -15.22 11.45 -15.23
N CYS A 231 -14.93 10.15 -15.50
CA CYS A 231 -13.67 9.51 -15.15
C CYS A 231 -13.32 8.34 -16.05
N CYS A 232 -12.16 7.79 -15.79
CA CYS A 232 -11.77 6.45 -16.20
C CYS A 232 -11.77 6.26 -17.73
N PRO A 233 -11.10 7.15 -18.47
CA PRO A 233 -11.06 7.09 -19.94
C PRO A 233 -10.31 5.85 -20.42
N THR A 234 -10.72 5.33 -21.58
CA THR A 234 -10.02 4.27 -22.31
C THR A 234 -10.14 4.48 -23.80
N TRP A 235 -9.04 4.24 -24.54
CA TRP A 235 -8.98 4.44 -25.96
C TRP A 235 -9.53 3.25 -26.74
N SER A 236 -10.22 3.52 -27.84
CA SER A 236 -10.50 2.49 -28.84
C SER A 236 -9.21 1.95 -29.47
N PRO A 237 -9.16 0.70 -29.92
CA PRO A 237 -7.94 0.09 -30.48
C PRO A 237 -7.34 0.82 -31.68
N ASP A 238 -8.17 1.55 -32.45
CA ASP A 238 -7.74 2.38 -33.57
C ASP A 238 -7.31 3.81 -33.17
N GLY A 239 -7.48 4.17 -31.87
CA GLY A 239 -7.15 5.48 -31.34
C GLY A 239 -8.09 6.62 -31.76
N SER A 240 -9.21 6.33 -32.41
CA SER A 240 -10.14 7.36 -32.93
C SER A 240 -11.15 7.85 -31.89
N GLN A 241 -11.42 7.04 -30.85
CA GLN A 241 -12.45 7.29 -29.86
C GLN A 241 -11.93 7.04 -28.43
N ILE A 242 -12.61 7.66 -27.46
CA ILE A 242 -12.41 7.43 -26.02
C ILE A 242 -13.76 7.07 -25.42
N ALA A 243 -13.82 5.90 -24.74
CA ALA A 243 -14.92 5.57 -23.87
C ALA A 243 -14.58 6.02 -22.44
N PHE A 244 -15.55 6.48 -21.70
CA PHE A 244 -15.39 6.94 -20.32
C PHE A 244 -16.65 6.70 -19.49
N LEU A 245 -16.50 6.72 -18.18
CA LEU A 245 -17.59 6.62 -17.23
C LEU A 245 -18.08 8.01 -16.83
N ARG A 246 -19.40 8.18 -16.72
CA ARG A 246 -20.05 9.32 -16.09
C ARG A 246 -20.92 8.84 -14.94
N TYR A 247 -20.60 9.29 -13.74
CA TYR A 247 -21.37 8.98 -12.55
C TYR A 247 -22.43 10.02 -12.26
N SER A 248 -23.57 9.53 -11.76
CA SER A 248 -24.63 10.34 -11.17
C SER A 248 -25.05 9.75 -9.82
N GLU A 249 -25.96 10.41 -9.09
CA GLU A 249 -26.38 9.93 -7.75
C GLU A 249 -26.93 8.49 -7.72
N LYS A 250 -27.56 8.07 -8.79
CA LYS A 250 -28.32 6.81 -8.83
C LYS A 250 -27.83 5.85 -9.90
N SER A 251 -27.00 6.31 -10.82
CA SER A 251 -26.57 5.52 -11.97
C SER A 251 -25.13 5.87 -12.39
N PHE A 252 -24.52 4.99 -13.17
CA PHE A 252 -23.39 5.33 -14.00
C PHE A 252 -23.76 5.16 -15.47
N SER A 253 -23.09 5.89 -16.33
CA SER A 253 -23.27 5.76 -17.77
C SER A 253 -21.93 5.56 -18.47
N ILE A 254 -21.91 4.82 -19.56
CA ILE A 254 -20.77 4.72 -20.46
C ILE A 254 -21.01 5.66 -21.63
N TYR A 255 -20.09 6.57 -21.88
CA TYR A 255 -20.07 7.50 -22.99
C TYR A 255 -18.91 7.20 -23.93
N ILE A 256 -19.08 7.52 -25.19
CA ILE A 256 -18.02 7.50 -26.20
C ILE A 256 -17.92 8.89 -26.84
N VAL A 257 -16.70 9.41 -26.98
CA VAL A 257 -16.41 10.69 -27.59
C VAL A 257 -15.26 10.53 -28.62
N PRO A 258 -15.25 11.29 -29.74
CA PRO A 258 -14.09 11.32 -30.62
C PRO A 258 -12.84 11.81 -29.89
N ALA A 259 -11.69 11.20 -30.13
CA ALA A 259 -10.44 11.45 -29.38
C ALA A 259 -9.91 12.89 -29.48
N LEU A 260 -10.26 13.61 -30.52
CA LEU A 260 -9.90 15.03 -30.74
C LEU A 260 -11.03 16.02 -30.47
N GLY A 261 -12.06 15.57 -29.75
CA GLY A 261 -13.24 16.36 -29.42
C GLY A 261 -14.38 16.16 -30.41
N GLY A 262 -15.59 16.41 -29.97
CA GLY A 262 -16.84 16.24 -30.71
C GLY A 262 -18.02 15.94 -29.82
N THR A 263 -19.11 15.47 -30.39
CA THR A 263 -20.30 15.10 -29.65
C THR A 263 -20.09 13.76 -28.92
N GLU A 264 -20.36 13.77 -27.63
CA GLU A 264 -20.37 12.55 -26.81
C GLU A 264 -21.68 11.77 -26.99
N HIS A 265 -21.59 10.44 -26.99
CA HIS A 265 -22.74 9.54 -27.15
C HIS A 265 -22.82 8.59 -25.98
N ARG A 266 -23.97 8.54 -25.29
CA ARG A 266 -24.22 7.55 -24.26
C ARG A 266 -24.57 6.21 -24.90
N VAL A 267 -23.82 5.16 -24.55
CA VAL A 267 -24.00 3.80 -25.07
C VAL A 267 -24.57 2.83 -24.03
N TYR A 268 -24.49 3.19 -22.73
CA TYR A 268 -25.04 2.38 -21.64
C TYR A 268 -25.38 3.24 -20.43
N GLU A 269 -26.38 2.79 -19.65
CA GLU A 269 -26.71 3.30 -18.32
C GLU A 269 -27.04 2.11 -17.39
N GLY A 270 -26.42 2.08 -16.22
CA GLY A 270 -26.61 1.06 -15.19
C GLY A 270 -26.72 1.64 -13.79
N PRO A 271 -27.08 0.82 -12.78
CA PRO A 271 -27.19 1.26 -11.39
C PRO A 271 -25.84 1.70 -10.85
N ALA A 272 -25.84 2.70 -9.96
CA ALA A 272 -24.62 3.20 -9.33
C ALA A 272 -23.84 2.09 -8.59
N GLY A 273 -22.52 2.17 -8.55
CA GLY A 273 -21.69 1.50 -7.55
C GLY A 273 -20.71 0.43 -8.02
N ALA A 274 -20.51 0.14 -9.32
CA ALA A 274 -19.59 -0.96 -9.67
C ALA A 274 -18.56 -0.70 -10.74
N ALA A 275 -18.77 0.23 -11.65
CA ALA A 275 -17.85 0.43 -12.76
C ALA A 275 -16.68 1.32 -12.32
N GLU A 276 -15.47 0.81 -12.33
CA GLU A 276 -14.26 1.59 -12.02
C GLU A 276 -13.34 1.73 -13.24
N ARG A 277 -13.44 0.82 -14.20
CA ARG A 277 -12.64 0.78 -15.43
C ARG A 277 -13.41 0.22 -16.59
N LEU A 278 -13.09 0.75 -17.77
CA LEU A 278 -13.53 0.23 -19.07
C LEU A 278 -12.32 -0.31 -19.84
N THR A 279 -12.56 -1.29 -20.70
CA THR A 279 -11.57 -1.76 -21.68
C THR A 279 -12.27 -2.17 -22.97
N TRP A 280 -11.62 -1.91 -24.12
CA TRP A 280 -12.15 -2.26 -25.44
C TRP A 280 -11.66 -3.63 -25.88
N SER A 281 -12.51 -4.37 -26.62
CA SER A 281 -12.02 -5.51 -27.39
C SER A 281 -11.16 -5.05 -28.58
N GLY A 282 -10.21 -5.87 -29.00
CA GLY A 282 -9.29 -5.53 -30.08
C GLY A 282 -9.96 -5.20 -31.43
N ASP A 283 -11.19 -5.65 -31.66
CA ASP A 283 -12.01 -5.36 -32.85
C ASP A 283 -12.93 -4.13 -32.68
N ALA A 284 -12.81 -3.41 -31.57
CA ALA A 284 -13.63 -2.25 -31.20
C ALA A 284 -15.15 -2.51 -31.13
N ARG A 285 -15.60 -3.77 -31.10
CA ARG A 285 -17.04 -4.08 -31.03
C ARG A 285 -17.59 -4.19 -29.63
N LEU A 286 -16.74 -4.49 -28.65
CA LEU A 286 -17.15 -4.68 -27.27
C LEU A 286 -16.46 -3.66 -26.35
N VAL A 287 -17.19 -3.18 -25.35
CA VAL A 287 -16.65 -2.50 -24.17
C VAL A 287 -16.89 -3.41 -22.98
N VAL A 288 -15.82 -3.77 -22.27
CA VAL A 288 -15.87 -4.64 -21.09
C VAL A 288 -15.72 -3.80 -19.85
N PHE A 289 -16.56 -4.06 -18.85
CA PHE A 289 -16.63 -3.27 -17.63
C PHE A 289 -17.16 -4.12 -16.46
N SER A 290 -17.08 -3.57 -15.26
CA SER A 290 -17.69 -4.16 -14.07
C SER A 290 -19.11 -3.64 -13.92
N GLU A 291 -20.08 -4.52 -13.67
CA GLU A 291 -21.46 -4.12 -13.41
C GLU A 291 -22.04 -4.77 -12.16
N CYS A 292 -22.92 -4.07 -11.48
CA CYS A 292 -23.80 -4.64 -10.47
C CYS A 292 -25.00 -5.30 -11.13
N SER A 293 -25.44 -6.44 -10.60
CA SER A 293 -26.74 -6.98 -10.98
C SER A 293 -27.85 -6.11 -10.40
N ALA A 294 -28.83 -5.72 -11.23
CA ALA A 294 -30.02 -4.98 -10.75
C ALA A 294 -30.79 -5.75 -9.67
N ALA A 295 -30.74 -7.09 -9.70
CA ALA A 295 -31.40 -7.96 -8.70
C ALA A 295 -30.55 -8.13 -7.42
N ASN A 296 -29.23 -7.89 -7.49
CA ASN A 296 -28.31 -7.98 -6.36
C ASN A 296 -27.18 -6.99 -6.53
N PRO A 297 -27.28 -5.76 -5.98
CA PRO A 297 -26.26 -4.71 -6.12
C PRO A 297 -24.93 -5.04 -5.46
N THR A 298 -24.86 -6.06 -4.62
CA THR A 298 -23.59 -6.53 -4.00
C THR A 298 -22.86 -7.57 -4.85
N ARG A 299 -23.44 -8.01 -5.96
CA ARG A 299 -22.83 -8.96 -6.89
C ARG A 299 -22.25 -8.21 -8.08
N VAL A 300 -20.98 -7.87 -8.01
CA VAL A 300 -20.24 -7.22 -9.10
C VAL A 300 -19.56 -8.27 -9.96
N ARG A 301 -19.78 -8.21 -11.27
CA ARG A 301 -19.22 -9.13 -12.28
C ARG A 301 -18.61 -8.37 -13.45
N ILE A 302 -17.78 -9.02 -14.23
CA ILE A 302 -17.30 -8.49 -15.52
C ILE A 302 -18.33 -8.81 -16.59
N SER A 303 -18.73 -7.79 -17.35
CA SER A 303 -19.68 -7.89 -18.46
C SER A 303 -19.15 -7.21 -19.71
N ALA A 304 -19.58 -7.67 -20.86
CA ALA A 304 -19.29 -7.11 -22.19
C ALA A 304 -20.55 -6.46 -22.77
N LEU A 305 -20.44 -5.17 -23.10
CA LEU A 305 -21.43 -4.43 -23.88
C LEU A 305 -21.06 -4.52 -25.36
N SER A 306 -21.96 -5.02 -26.18
CA SER A 306 -21.87 -5.02 -27.64
C SER A 306 -22.32 -3.66 -28.18
N LEU A 307 -21.44 -2.93 -28.83
CA LEU A 307 -21.76 -1.60 -29.39
C LEU A 307 -22.71 -1.66 -30.61
N PRO A 308 -22.66 -2.70 -31.47
CA PRO A 308 -23.55 -2.78 -32.63
C PRO A 308 -25.02 -2.97 -32.28
N ASP A 309 -25.34 -3.70 -31.21
CA ASP A 309 -26.72 -4.06 -30.85
C ASP A 309 -27.10 -3.73 -29.40
N SER A 310 -26.19 -3.08 -28.66
CA SER A 310 -26.36 -2.69 -27.26
C SER A 310 -26.69 -3.86 -26.33
N SER A 311 -26.40 -5.10 -26.73
CA SER A 311 -26.59 -6.28 -25.88
C SER A 311 -25.50 -6.40 -24.82
N ILE A 312 -25.85 -6.95 -23.65
CA ILE A 312 -24.92 -7.15 -22.53
C ILE A 312 -24.80 -8.65 -22.26
N ARG A 313 -23.58 -9.11 -22.12
CA ARG A 313 -23.26 -10.48 -21.77
C ARG A 313 -22.33 -10.54 -20.58
N ALA A 314 -22.71 -11.25 -19.53
CA ALA A 314 -21.81 -11.55 -18.42
C ALA A 314 -20.65 -12.43 -18.90
N LEU A 315 -19.43 -12.06 -18.50
CA LEU A 315 -18.20 -12.82 -18.75
C LEU A 315 -17.77 -13.62 -17.53
N THR A 316 -18.07 -13.10 -16.33
CA THR A 316 -17.76 -13.79 -15.07
C THR A 316 -19.01 -13.96 -14.20
N ASP A 317 -18.93 -14.92 -13.29
CA ASP A 317 -19.91 -15.18 -12.25
C ASP A 317 -19.19 -15.46 -10.93
N PRO A 318 -18.76 -14.39 -10.20
CA PRO A 318 -17.98 -14.57 -8.98
C PRO A 318 -18.76 -15.36 -7.94
N PRO A 319 -18.08 -16.18 -7.12
CA PRO A 319 -18.70 -16.86 -5.99
C PRO A 319 -19.35 -15.87 -5.02
N PRO A 320 -20.37 -16.25 -4.25
CA PRO A 320 -20.96 -15.41 -3.23
C PRO A 320 -19.91 -14.83 -2.28
N GLY A 321 -19.95 -13.51 -2.07
CA GLY A 321 -18.99 -12.78 -1.25
C GLY A 321 -17.71 -12.38 -1.97
N TYR A 322 -17.66 -12.52 -3.29
CA TYR A 322 -16.62 -11.99 -4.14
C TYR A 322 -17.16 -11.03 -5.18
N LEU A 323 -16.31 -10.10 -5.60
CA LEU A 323 -16.58 -9.07 -6.59
C LEU A 323 -15.49 -9.12 -7.66
N ASP A 324 -15.87 -9.09 -8.94
CA ASP A 324 -14.93 -9.00 -10.06
C ASP A 324 -14.90 -7.57 -10.61
N ARG A 325 -13.73 -6.94 -10.59
CA ARG A 325 -13.54 -5.52 -10.92
C ARG A 325 -12.35 -5.27 -11.82
N ASN A 326 -12.30 -4.08 -12.42
CA ASN A 326 -11.14 -3.54 -13.12
C ASN A 326 -10.62 -4.41 -14.26
N PRO A 327 -11.46 -4.79 -15.24
CA PRO A 327 -11.02 -5.61 -16.36
C PRO A 327 -10.07 -4.85 -17.27
N THR A 328 -9.07 -5.57 -17.83
CA THR A 328 -8.15 -5.04 -18.84
C THR A 328 -7.81 -6.12 -19.85
N TYR A 329 -8.06 -5.85 -21.14
CA TYR A 329 -7.64 -6.73 -22.24
C TYR A 329 -6.12 -6.78 -22.38
N SER A 330 -5.59 -7.95 -22.74
CA SER A 330 -4.24 -8.08 -23.29
C SER A 330 -4.15 -7.36 -24.64
N HIS A 331 -2.95 -6.91 -25.04
CA HIS A 331 -2.77 -6.17 -26.30
C HIS A 331 -3.10 -7.01 -27.52
N ASP A 332 -2.90 -8.33 -27.46
CA ASP A 332 -3.29 -9.29 -28.50
C ASP A 332 -4.81 -9.60 -28.49
N GLY A 333 -5.56 -9.10 -27.52
CA GLY A 333 -7.00 -9.30 -27.36
C GLY A 333 -7.41 -10.72 -26.96
N SER A 334 -6.46 -11.60 -26.62
CA SER A 334 -6.75 -13.00 -26.30
C SER A 334 -7.20 -13.27 -24.87
N HIS A 335 -6.83 -12.37 -23.92
CA HIS A 335 -7.08 -12.53 -22.49
C HIS A 335 -7.64 -11.26 -21.85
N ILE A 336 -8.29 -11.43 -20.70
CA ILE A 336 -8.73 -10.35 -19.81
C ILE A 336 -8.13 -10.61 -18.44
N ALA A 337 -7.35 -9.65 -17.93
CA ALA A 337 -6.95 -9.59 -16.53
C ALA A 337 -7.95 -8.77 -15.74
N PHE A 338 -8.26 -9.17 -14.51
CA PHE A 338 -9.19 -8.45 -13.64
C PHE A 338 -8.86 -8.72 -12.18
N ILE A 339 -9.45 -7.97 -11.28
CA ILE A 339 -9.30 -8.13 -9.84
C ILE A 339 -10.53 -8.84 -9.30
N ARG A 340 -10.33 -9.95 -8.57
CA ARG A 340 -11.37 -10.54 -7.72
C ARG A 340 -11.07 -10.18 -6.28
N SER A 341 -12.00 -9.46 -5.66
CA SER A 341 -11.90 -9.03 -4.27
C SER A 341 -12.96 -9.72 -3.42
N THR A 342 -12.66 -9.88 -2.12
CA THR A 342 -13.70 -10.17 -1.15
C THR A 342 -14.59 -8.95 -0.95
N VAL A 343 -15.85 -9.17 -0.62
CA VAL A 343 -16.82 -8.11 -0.29
C VAL A 343 -16.31 -7.22 0.85
N ALA A 344 -15.53 -7.78 1.78
CA ALA A 344 -14.88 -7.03 2.86
C ALA A 344 -13.73 -6.11 2.38
N GLY A 345 -13.32 -6.22 1.10
CA GLY A 345 -12.26 -5.39 0.53
C GLY A 345 -10.86 -5.67 1.06
N VAL A 346 -10.68 -6.74 1.84
CA VAL A 346 -9.43 -7.03 2.54
C VAL A 346 -8.44 -7.79 1.67
N THR A 347 -8.94 -8.62 0.75
CA THR A 347 -8.10 -9.39 -0.17
C THR A 347 -8.53 -9.14 -1.60
N ASN A 348 -7.57 -8.76 -2.43
CA ASN A 348 -7.75 -8.47 -3.83
C ASN A 348 -6.68 -9.24 -4.62
N ASP A 349 -7.11 -10.15 -5.47
CA ASP A 349 -6.18 -10.93 -6.30
C ASP A 349 -6.40 -10.70 -7.79
N ILE A 350 -5.32 -10.83 -8.54
CA ILE A 350 -5.36 -10.77 -10.00
C ILE A 350 -5.78 -12.13 -10.53
N PHE A 351 -6.76 -12.11 -11.40
CA PHE A 351 -7.22 -13.25 -12.20
C PHE A 351 -7.05 -12.96 -13.69
N VAL A 352 -6.82 -14.00 -14.45
CA VAL A 352 -6.74 -13.95 -15.93
C VAL A 352 -7.69 -14.99 -16.50
N MET A 353 -8.44 -14.61 -17.53
CA MET A 353 -9.32 -15.50 -18.25
C MET A 353 -9.20 -15.30 -19.77
N PRO A 354 -9.57 -16.31 -20.61
CA PRO A 354 -9.67 -16.10 -22.05
C PRO A 354 -10.73 -15.02 -22.36
N ALA A 355 -10.46 -14.16 -23.34
CA ALA A 355 -11.40 -13.12 -23.77
C ALA A 355 -12.74 -13.67 -24.32
N SER A 356 -12.72 -14.91 -24.83
CA SER A 356 -13.92 -15.64 -25.27
C SER A 356 -14.82 -16.10 -24.13
N GLY A 357 -14.37 -16.01 -22.89
CA GLY A 357 -14.98 -16.58 -21.70
C GLY A 357 -14.33 -17.90 -21.27
N GLY A 358 -14.63 -18.35 -20.06
CA GLY A 358 -14.06 -19.58 -19.47
C GLY A 358 -13.73 -19.38 -18.00
N GLU A 359 -13.19 -20.41 -17.35
CA GLU A 359 -12.82 -20.36 -15.93
C GLU A 359 -11.64 -19.41 -15.69
N PRO A 360 -11.81 -18.41 -14.80
CA PRO A 360 -10.73 -17.50 -14.43
C PRO A 360 -9.62 -18.22 -13.65
N LYS A 361 -8.37 -17.99 -14.03
CA LYS A 361 -7.20 -18.49 -13.32
C LYS A 361 -6.66 -17.42 -12.38
N ARG A 362 -6.50 -17.75 -11.09
CA ARG A 362 -5.85 -16.88 -10.10
C ARG A 362 -4.35 -16.78 -10.39
N VAL A 363 -3.80 -15.56 -10.36
CA VAL A 363 -2.41 -15.23 -10.69
C VAL A 363 -1.61 -14.84 -9.45
N THR A 364 -2.20 -14.07 -8.51
CA THR A 364 -1.60 -13.73 -7.21
C THR A 364 -2.19 -14.56 -6.09
N PHE A 365 -1.39 -14.88 -5.04
CA PHE A 365 -1.76 -15.79 -3.95
C PHE A 365 -1.30 -15.30 -2.58
N ASP A 366 -0.79 -14.10 -2.49
CA ASP A 366 -0.14 -13.59 -1.28
C ASP A 366 -1.07 -12.72 -0.42
N ASN A 367 -2.35 -12.68 -0.78
CA ASN A 367 -3.40 -11.94 -0.05
C ASN A 367 -3.04 -10.50 0.28
N ARG A 368 -2.34 -9.84 -0.67
CA ARG A 368 -2.00 -8.44 -0.57
C ARG A 368 -2.92 -7.61 -1.43
N PRO A 369 -3.44 -6.49 -0.90
CA PRO A 369 -4.31 -5.62 -1.68
C PRO A 369 -3.70 -5.25 -3.03
N VAL A 370 -4.52 -5.36 -4.07
CA VAL A 370 -4.24 -4.83 -5.41
C VAL A 370 -5.15 -3.62 -5.58
N MET A 371 -4.55 -2.47 -5.87
CA MET A 371 -5.24 -1.18 -5.96
C MET A 371 -5.29 -0.71 -7.41
N GLY A 372 -6.48 -0.36 -7.90
CA GLY A 372 -6.69 0.08 -9.28
C GLY A 372 -6.50 -1.06 -10.31
N PRO A 373 -6.66 -0.75 -11.59
CA PRO A 373 -6.64 -1.74 -12.66
C PRO A 373 -5.25 -2.34 -12.89
N PRO A 374 -5.16 -3.62 -13.29
CA PRO A 374 -3.93 -4.20 -13.81
C PRO A 374 -3.64 -3.66 -15.22
N ALA A 375 -2.36 -3.67 -15.65
CA ALA A 375 -1.93 -3.33 -16.99
C ALA A 375 -1.02 -4.42 -17.57
N TRP A 376 -1.25 -4.81 -18.81
CA TRP A 376 -0.43 -5.79 -19.49
C TRP A 376 0.87 -5.17 -20.01
N THR A 377 1.96 -5.93 -19.98
CA THR A 377 3.19 -5.56 -20.72
C THR A 377 2.96 -5.67 -22.21
N PRO A 378 3.75 -4.96 -23.07
CA PRO A 378 3.54 -4.97 -24.52
C PRO A 378 3.66 -6.35 -25.21
N ASP A 379 4.25 -7.32 -24.54
CA ASP A 379 4.38 -8.71 -25.03
C ASP A 379 3.37 -9.66 -24.38
N ASP A 380 2.44 -9.13 -23.60
CA ASP A 380 1.37 -9.85 -22.89
C ASP A 380 1.86 -10.99 -21.97
N ARG A 381 3.14 -10.95 -21.56
CA ARG A 381 3.73 -11.97 -20.68
C ARG A 381 3.63 -11.66 -19.22
N GLU A 382 3.59 -10.37 -18.87
CA GLU A 382 3.50 -9.92 -17.49
C GLU A 382 2.36 -8.93 -17.29
N ILE A 383 1.92 -8.82 -16.07
CA ILE A 383 0.90 -7.89 -15.59
C ILE A 383 1.55 -6.97 -14.56
N VAL A 384 1.45 -5.65 -14.80
CA VAL A 384 1.85 -4.61 -13.85
C VAL A 384 0.63 -4.16 -13.07
N PHE A 385 0.78 -4.00 -11.77
CA PHE A 385 -0.32 -3.66 -10.88
C PHE A 385 0.18 -2.90 -9.64
N SER A 386 -0.72 -2.19 -8.99
CA SER A 386 -0.44 -1.44 -7.76
C SER A 386 -0.74 -2.29 -6.55
N SER A 387 0.14 -2.27 -5.54
CA SER A 387 -0.07 -2.99 -4.30
C SER A 387 0.76 -2.39 -3.15
N ASP A 388 0.26 -2.55 -1.94
CA ASP A 388 0.93 -2.18 -0.69
C ASP A 388 1.82 -3.29 -0.10
N ARG A 389 2.19 -4.31 -0.89
CA ARG A 389 3.05 -5.42 -0.42
C ARG A 389 4.47 -5.03 -0.05
N GLY A 390 4.84 -3.77 -0.24
CA GLY A 390 6.04 -3.12 0.29
C GLY A 390 5.71 -2.19 1.46
N ALA A 391 6.61 -1.26 1.77
CA ALA A 391 6.43 -0.25 2.81
C ALA A 391 5.50 0.93 2.40
N ALA A 392 5.05 0.94 1.14
CA ALA A 392 4.10 1.91 0.58
C ALA A 392 3.44 1.28 -0.65
N THR A 393 2.31 1.84 -1.08
CA THR A 393 1.69 1.49 -2.35
C THR A 393 2.66 1.74 -3.50
N ALA A 394 2.99 0.70 -4.24
CA ALA A 394 3.97 0.74 -5.32
C ALA A 394 3.51 -0.11 -6.51
N LEU A 395 4.18 0.06 -7.65
CA LEU A 395 3.96 -0.81 -8.81
C LEU A 395 4.76 -2.10 -8.66
N TRP A 396 4.09 -3.19 -8.96
CA TRP A 396 4.59 -4.55 -8.97
C TRP A 396 4.31 -5.20 -10.32
N ARG A 397 5.05 -6.22 -10.67
CA ARG A 397 4.80 -7.02 -11.87
C ARG A 397 4.85 -8.51 -11.55
N ILE A 398 4.06 -9.28 -12.28
CA ILE A 398 3.98 -10.72 -12.16
C ILE A 398 3.79 -11.34 -13.55
N SER A 399 4.31 -12.53 -13.78
CA SER A 399 3.99 -13.27 -15.00
C SER A 399 2.48 -13.55 -15.09
N ALA A 400 1.87 -13.41 -16.26
CA ALA A 400 0.47 -13.75 -16.51
C ALA A 400 0.14 -15.22 -16.20
N ASN A 401 1.17 -16.08 -16.13
CA ASN A 401 1.04 -17.47 -15.74
C ASN A 401 1.13 -17.71 -14.22
N GLY A 402 1.38 -16.67 -13.45
CA GLY A 402 1.60 -16.71 -12.00
C GLY A 402 3.08 -16.77 -11.63
N GLY A 403 3.35 -16.77 -10.34
CA GLY A 403 4.71 -16.77 -9.78
C GLY A 403 4.82 -15.79 -8.61
N THR A 404 6.03 -15.38 -8.28
CA THR A 404 6.28 -14.40 -7.23
C THR A 404 6.31 -12.99 -7.82
N PRO A 405 5.49 -12.05 -7.32
CA PRO A 405 5.53 -10.66 -7.75
C PRO A 405 6.89 -10.01 -7.47
N SER A 406 7.33 -9.15 -8.36
CA SER A 406 8.56 -8.36 -8.22
C SER A 406 8.27 -6.86 -8.37
N PRO A 407 8.99 -5.98 -7.65
CA PRO A 407 8.75 -4.54 -7.74
C PRO A 407 9.15 -3.98 -9.10
N VAL A 408 8.40 -3.00 -9.59
CA VAL A 408 8.78 -2.18 -10.75
C VAL A 408 9.74 -1.09 -10.27
N ALA A 409 10.93 -1.02 -10.87
CA ALA A 409 11.90 0.01 -10.53
C ALA A 409 11.45 1.39 -11.04
N GLY A 410 11.72 2.44 -10.25
CA GLY A 410 11.51 3.83 -10.63
C GLY A 410 10.48 4.60 -9.80
N PRO A 411 9.23 4.11 -9.59
CA PRO A 411 8.24 4.84 -8.82
C PRO A 411 8.67 5.15 -7.39
N VAL A 412 8.37 6.36 -6.92
CA VAL A 412 8.61 6.81 -5.55
C VAL A 412 7.30 7.35 -4.99
N GLY A 413 6.85 6.86 -3.83
CA GLY A 413 5.57 7.24 -3.23
C GLY A 413 4.43 6.31 -3.67
N ALA A 414 3.19 6.69 -3.36
CA ALA A 414 2.01 5.91 -3.71
C ALA A 414 1.79 5.93 -5.23
N ALA A 415 2.04 4.79 -5.88
CA ALA A 415 1.90 4.61 -7.32
C ALA A 415 0.73 3.69 -7.65
N THR A 416 -0.28 4.25 -8.33
CA THR A 416 -1.53 3.56 -8.68
C THR A 416 -1.86 3.71 -10.17
N TRP A 417 -2.87 3.02 -10.64
CA TRP A 417 -3.42 3.13 -12.00
C TRP A 417 -2.38 3.04 -13.12
N PRO A 418 -1.59 1.95 -13.21
CA PRO A 418 -0.64 1.79 -14.30
C PRO A 418 -1.36 1.70 -15.64
N SER A 419 -0.77 2.32 -16.67
CA SER A 419 -1.17 2.17 -18.05
C SER A 419 0.07 2.00 -18.92
N ILE A 420 0.04 1.01 -19.83
CA ILE A 420 1.16 0.64 -20.69
C ILE A 420 0.62 0.55 -22.11
N PRO A 421 1.22 1.27 -23.09
CA PRO A 421 0.80 1.17 -24.48
C PRO A 421 1.36 -0.09 -25.14
N ALA A 422 0.80 -0.50 -26.26
CA ALA A 422 1.34 -1.61 -27.06
C ALA A 422 2.79 -1.38 -27.53
N LYS A 423 3.23 -0.13 -27.64
CA LYS A 423 4.64 0.23 -27.90
C LYS A 423 5.50 -0.01 -26.67
N LYS A 424 6.69 -0.58 -26.86
CA LYS A 424 7.66 -0.85 -25.79
C LYS A 424 8.25 0.44 -25.20
N GLY A 425 8.58 0.41 -23.92
CA GLY A 425 9.40 1.39 -23.25
C GLY A 425 8.69 2.53 -22.54
N LEU A 426 7.36 2.54 -22.46
CA LEU A 426 6.58 3.53 -21.73
C LEU A 426 5.66 2.89 -20.70
N LEU A 427 5.56 3.51 -19.52
CA LEU A 427 4.55 3.23 -18.51
C LEU A 427 4.15 4.55 -17.86
N VAL A 428 2.87 4.85 -17.76
CA VAL A 428 2.38 5.93 -16.91
C VAL A 428 1.67 5.36 -15.70
N TYR A 429 1.68 6.12 -14.62
CA TYR A 429 0.96 5.80 -13.41
C TYR A 429 0.51 7.08 -12.70
N GLU A 430 -0.48 6.95 -11.88
CA GLU A 430 -0.92 7.99 -10.96
C GLU A 430 -0.05 7.95 -9.71
N GLN A 431 0.60 9.07 -9.39
CA GLN A 431 1.30 9.26 -8.12
C GLN A 431 0.43 10.11 -7.21
N SER A 432 -0.23 9.46 -6.28
CA SER A 432 -1.07 10.12 -5.30
C SER A 432 -0.27 10.49 -4.05
N LEU A 433 -0.43 11.73 -3.63
CA LEU A 433 0.04 12.25 -2.35
C LEU A 433 -1.19 12.54 -1.48
N SER A 434 -1.79 11.50 -0.94
CA SER A 434 -2.87 11.61 0.04
C SER A 434 -2.31 11.44 1.44
N ASN A 435 -2.75 12.26 2.36
CA ASN A 435 -2.42 12.17 3.78
C ASN A 435 -3.72 12.19 4.58
N ALA A 436 -4.32 11.01 4.73
CA ALA A 436 -5.51 10.81 5.54
C ALA A 436 -5.16 11.02 7.01
N ASN A 437 -5.72 12.04 7.62
CA ASN A 437 -5.46 12.44 9.00
C ASN A 437 -6.67 12.19 9.89
N ILE A 438 -6.43 12.03 11.19
CA ILE A 438 -7.51 11.98 12.17
C ILE A 438 -7.82 13.40 12.61
N TRP A 439 -9.05 13.80 12.37
CA TRP A 439 -9.61 15.10 12.76
C TRP A 439 -10.57 14.95 13.90
N ARG A 440 -10.77 16.03 14.66
CA ARG A 440 -11.67 16.08 15.79
C ARG A 440 -12.70 17.18 15.64
N LEU A 441 -13.96 16.84 15.95
CA LEU A 441 -15.08 17.76 16.15
C LEU A 441 -15.39 17.82 17.64
N ASP A 442 -15.33 18.99 18.23
CA ASP A 442 -15.85 19.22 19.57
C ASP A 442 -17.21 19.90 19.46
N LEU A 443 -18.20 19.33 20.13
CA LEU A 443 -19.59 19.74 20.05
C LEU A 443 -20.05 20.42 21.33
N LYS A 444 -20.71 21.55 21.17
CA LYS A 444 -21.39 22.25 22.27
C LYS A 444 -22.67 21.51 22.68
N ASP A 445 -23.39 21.02 21.69
CA ASP A 445 -24.54 20.13 21.80
C ASP A 445 -24.47 19.10 20.64
N HIS A 446 -25.52 18.31 20.44
CA HIS A 446 -25.48 17.25 19.43
C HIS A 446 -25.39 17.73 17.97
N THR A 447 -25.67 19.02 17.70
CA THR A 447 -25.77 19.55 16.33
C THR A 447 -24.95 20.80 16.09
N HIS A 448 -24.30 21.37 17.10
CA HIS A 448 -23.52 22.59 16.97
C HIS A 448 -22.06 22.40 17.41
N LEU A 449 -21.15 22.85 16.57
CA LEU A 449 -19.72 22.86 16.91
C LEU A 449 -19.41 23.84 18.04
N ASP A 450 -18.53 23.45 18.96
CA ASP A 450 -17.95 24.34 19.97
C ASP A 450 -16.82 25.18 19.38
N LYS A 451 -16.05 24.58 18.45
CA LYS A 451 -14.95 25.22 17.72
C LYS A 451 -14.77 24.57 16.34
N PRO A 452 -14.05 25.23 15.42
CA PRO A 452 -13.73 24.64 14.11
C PRO A 452 -13.02 23.28 14.26
N PRO A 453 -13.24 22.34 13.31
CA PRO A 453 -12.54 21.07 13.27
C PRO A 453 -11.02 21.26 13.21
N PHE A 454 -10.27 20.37 13.83
CA PHE A 454 -8.81 20.39 13.81
C PHE A 454 -8.21 19.00 13.75
N ALA A 455 -7.05 18.88 13.06
CA ALA A 455 -6.32 17.64 12.98
C ALA A 455 -5.63 17.32 14.31
N ILE A 456 -5.75 16.08 14.77
CA ILE A 456 -5.09 15.61 15.99
C ILE A 456 -3.96 14.63 15.68
N ILE A 457 -4.01 13.90 14.56
CA ILE A 457 -2.95 13.02 14.11
C ILE A 457 -2.71 13.26 12.63
N SER A 458 -1.57 13.89 12.31
CA SER A 458 -1.16 14.29 10.96
C SER A 458 0.19 13.72 10.53
N GLU A 459 0.69 12.69 11.21
CA GLU A 459 1.95 12.04 10.88
C GLU A 459 1.88 11.30 9.52
N LYS A 460 3.03 10.99 8.95
CA LYS A 460 3.14 10.30 7.66
C LYS A 460 2.43 8.92 7.66
N GLY A 461 1.81 8.58 6.55
CA GLY A 461 1.06 7.33 6.31
C GLY A 461 -0.44 7.52 6.46
N SER A 462 -1.22 6.63 5.83
CA SER A 462 -2.67 6.65 5.92
C SER A 462 -3.15 6.22 7.30
N LYS A 463 -4.25 6.80 7.75
CA LYS A 463 -4.95 6.42 8.99
C LYS A 463 -6.38 6.07 8.63
N ALA A 464 -6.95 5.15 9.40
CA ALA A 464 -8.33 4.74 9.21
C ALA A 464 -8.96 4.30 10.54
N ARG A 465 -10.26 4.31 10.59
CA ARG A 465 -11.12 3.72 11.62
C ARG A 465 -10.66 4.00 13.04
N PRO A 466 -10.65 5.27 13.45
CA PRO A 466 -10.36 5.62 14.83
C PRO A 466 -11.41 5.01 15.77
N ASP A 467 -11.00 4.73 17.02
CA ASP A 467 -11.90 4.39 18.11
C ASP A 467 -11.44 5.07 19.40
N LEU A 468 -12.36 5.68 20.13
CA LEU A 468 -12.06 6.42 21.34
C LEU A 468 -12.24 5.52 22.56
N SER A 469 -11.25 5.49 23.46
CA SER A 469 -11.38 4.72 24.71
C SER A 469 -12.58 5.18 25.54
N PRO A 470 -13.20 4.31 26.34
CA PRO A 470 -14.40 4.65 27.14
C PRO A 470 -14.21 5.87 28.05
N GLY A 471 -12.99 6.10 28.54
CA GLY A 471 -12.64 7.28 29.32
C GLY A 471 -12.28 8.52 28.50
N GLY A 472 -12.34 8.46 27.17
CA GLY A 472 -12.03 9.58 26.28
C GLY A 472 -10.57 10.03 26.26
N LYS A 473 -9.65 9.27 26.86
CA LYS A 473 -8.25 9.68 27.04
C LYS A 473 -7.31 9.13 26.01
N LYS A 474 -7.68 8.06 25.30
CA LYS A 474 -6.85 7.39 24.29
C LYS A 474 -7.65 7.13 23.02
N ILE A 475 -6.91 7.06 21.91
CA ILE A 475 -7.44 6.71 20.59
C ILE A 475 -6.73 5.44 20.12
N ALA A 476 -7.47 4.49 19.56
CA ALA A 476 -6.94 3.42 18.76
C ALA A 476 -7.29 3.69 17.28
N PHE A 477 -6.40 3.37 16.36
CA PHE A 477 -6.63 3.57 14.93
C PHE A 477 -5.74 2.66 14.10
N GLU A 478 -6.10 2.47 12.86
CA GLU A 478 -5.28 1.76 11.87
C GLU A 478 -4.29 2.71 11.22
N SER A 479 -3.06 2.25 10.96
CA SER A 479 -2.11 2.98 10.12
C SER A 479 -1.15 2.05 9.40
N ASP A 480 -0.85 2.39 8.14
CA ASP A 480 0.10 1.69 7.26
C ASP A 480 1.51 2.29 7.30
N ARG A 481 1.79 3.22 8.22
CA ARG A 481 3.05 4.00 8.30
C ARG A 481 4.34 3.16 8.36
N LEU A 482 4.24 1.88 8.71
CA LEU A 482 5.34 0.91 8.72
C LEU A 482 5.21 -0.18 7.65
N GLY A 483 4.36 0.01 6.64
CA GLY A 483 4.20 -0.87 5.49
C GLY A 483 3.18 -2.00 5.65
N PHE A 484 2.57 -2.13 6.81
CA PHE A 484 1.42 -2.99 7.08
C PHE A 484 0.37 -2.19 7.83
N TRP A 485 -0.89 -2.49 7.59
CA TRP A 485 -1.96 -1.97 8.41
C TRP A 485 -1.88 -2.59 9.80
N ASP A 486 -1.50 -1.79 10.77
CA ASP A 486 -1.40 -2.14 12.18
C ASP A 486 -2.27 -1.25 13.03
N ILE A 487 -2.60 -1.74 14.22
CA ILE A 487 -3.28 -0.95 15.23
C ILE A 487 -2.24 -0.11 15.98
N TRP A 488 -2.54 1.18 16.10
CA TRP A 488 -1.79 2.17 16.86
C TRP A 488 -2.66 2.75 17.95
N THR A 489 -2.06 3.18 19.04
CA THR A 489 -2.76 3.91 20.11
C THR A 489 -2.00 5.19 20.45
N CYS A 490 -2.76 6.28 20.68
CA CYS A 490 -2.22 7.56 21.12
C CYS A 490 -3.05 8.10 22.28
N ASN A 491 -2.58 9.16 22.94
CA ASN A 491 -3.46 10.00 23.75
C ASN A 491 -4.51 10.68 22.86
N SER A 492 -5.63 11.09 23.43
CA SER A 492 -6.75 11.72 22.67
C SER A 492 -6.42 13.09 22.07
N ASP A 493 -5.27 13.66 22.40
CA ASP A 493 -4.71 14.87 21.82
C ASP A 493 -3.70 14.57 20.68
N GLY A 494 -3.50 13.28 20.33
CA GLY A 494 -2.59 12.83 19.29
C GLY A 494 -1.14 12.63 19.73
N THR A 495 -0.83 12.82 21.01
CA THR A 495 0.52 12.60 21.55
C THR A 495 0.77 11.14 21.95
N ASP A 496 2.03 10.79 22.19
CA ASP A 496 2.49 9.48 22.67
C ASP A 496 1.94 8.28 21.89
N CYS A 497 2.09 8.35 20.57
CA CYS A 497 1.64 7.29 19.67
C CYS A 497 2.54 6.06 19.74
N VAL A 498 1.96 4.92 20.06
CA VAL A 498 2.65 3.63 20.12
C VAL A 498 1.94 2.59 19.27
N ARG A 499 2.71 1.70 18.66
CA ARG A 499 2.20 0.56 17.92
C ARG A 499 1.66 -0.49 18.89
N ALA A 500 0.39 -0.87 18.74
CA ALA A 500 -0.26 -1.88 19.58
C ALA A 500 -0.15 -3.30 19.01
N THR A 501 0.02 -3.43 17.67
CA THR A 501 0.17 -4.73 17.00
C THR A 501 1.38 -4.73 16.08
N SER A 502 1.99 -5.92 15.88
CA SER A 502 3.12 -6.12 14.96
C SER A 502 2.99 -7.46 14.22
N LEU A 503 1.79 -7.79 13.80
CA LEU A 503 1.48 -9.02 13.10
C LEU A 503 1.84 -8.91 11.60
N ARG A 504 2.27 -10.02 10.98
CA ARG A 504 2.51 -10.06 9.53
C ARG A 504 1.20 -10.30 8.81
N GLY A 505 0.50 -9.24 8.44
CA GLY A 505 -0.81 -9.27 7.79
C GLY A 505 -1.50 -7.93 7.98
N THR A 506 -2.79 -7.87 7.72
CA THR A 506 -3.62 -6.68 7.94
C THR A 506 -4.35 -6.80 9.25
N ALA A 507 -4.05 -5.92 10.21
CA ALA A 507 -4.81 -5.75 11.45
C ALA A 507 -5.71 -4.52 11.34
N GLY A 508 -6.97 -4.67 11.72
CA GLY A 508 -7.94 -3.60 11.54
C GLY A 508 -9.13 -3.63 12.51
N ARG A 509 -9.98 -2.62 12.40
CA ARG A 509 -11.26 -2.46 13.13
C ARG A 509 -11.15 -2.69 14.62
N ALA A 510 -10.12 -2.08 15.23
CA ALA A 510 -9.88 -2.19 16.66
C ALA A 510 -10.96 -1.46 17.46
N ARG A 511 -11.45 -2.09 18.55
CA ARG A 511 -12.40 -1.51 19.49
C ARG A 511 -11.93 -1.73 20.91
N TRP A 512 -12.05 -0.70 21.74
CA TRP A 512 -11.72 -0.76 23.14
C TRP A 512 -12.68 -1.64 23.93
N SER A 513 -12.13 -2.36 24.92
CA SER A 513 -12.92 -2.97 25.98
C SER A 513 -13.53 -1.89 26.90
N PRO A 514 -14.62 -2.17 27.62
CA PRO A 514 -15.28 -1.20 28.50
C PRO A 514 -14.37 -0.67 29.61
N ASP A 515 -13.38 -1.43 30.05
CA ASP A 515 -12.40 -1.03 31.06
C ASP A 515 -11.24 -0.20 30.48
N GLY A 516 -11.15 -0.08 29.13
CA GLY A 516 -10.11 0.68 28.45
C GLY A 516 -8.71 0.07 28.49
N HIS A 517 -8.58 -1.22 28.80
CA HIS A 517 -7.28 -1.91 28.90
C HIS A 517 -7.00 -2.89 27.79
N THR A 518 -8.01 -3.31 27.05
CA THR A 518 -7.90 -4.30 25.97
C THR A 518 -8.45 -3.74 24.66
N LEU A 519 -7.84 -4.10 23.54
CA LEU A 519 -8.41 -3.90 22.21
C LEU A 519 -8.82 -5.24 21.61
N ALA A 520 -10.06 -5.32 21.12
CA ALA A 520 -10.51 -6.36 20.22
C ALA A 520 -10.31 -5.89 18.78
N PHE A 521 -9.73 -6.72 17.92
CA PHE A 521 -9.45 -6.35 16.54
C PHE A 521 -9.54 -7.56 15.61
N GLU A 522 -9.73 -7.33 14.34
CA GLU A 522 -9.60 -8.37 13.32
C GLU A 522 -8.19 -8.41 12.78
N PHE A 523 -7.72 -9.62 12.48
CA PHE A 523 -6.46 -9.84 11.82
C PHE A 523 -6.62 -10.80 10.66
N HIS A 524 -6.02 -10.49 9.53
CA HIS A 524 -6.07 -11.27 8.31
C HIS A 524 -4.69 -11.87 8.01
N PRO A 525 -4.39 -13.07 8.54
CA PRO A 525 -3.17 -13.81 8.17
C PRO A 525 -3.26 -14.37 6.73
N ASN A 526 -4.49 -14.51 6.22
CA ASN A 526 -4.83 -15.01 4.90
C ASN A 526 -6.13 -14.33 4.42
N GLU A 527 -6.91 -14.97 3.53
CA GLU A 527 -8.17 -14.44 2.98
C GLU A 527 -9.30 -14.29 4.01
N ARG A 528 -9.13 -14.81 5.22
CA ARG A 528 -10.17 -14.82 6.25
C ARG A 528 -9.72 -14.05 7.47
N GLY A 529 -10.64 -13.27 7.99
CA GLY A 529 -10.44 -12.56 9.24
C GLY A 529 -10.58 -13.46 10.45
N GLU A 530 -9.75 -13.21 11.42
CA GLU A 530 -9.73 -13.84 12.74
C GLU A 530 -9.83 -12.77 13.81
N ILE A 531 -10.49 -13.05 14.94
CA ILE A 531 -10.64 -12.10 16.04
C ILE A 531 -9.52 -12.28 17.05
N TYR A 532 -8.87 -11.19 17.37
CA TYR A 532 -7.78 -11.11 18.35
C TYR A 532 -8.10 -10.13 19.47
N LEU A 533 -7.50 -10.35 20.61
CA LEU A 533 -7.43 -9.40 21.73
C LEU A 533 -5.98 -9.06 22.02
N VAL A 534 -5.71 -7.79 22.35
CA VAL A 534 -4.41 -7.34 22.85
C VAL A 534 -4.59 -6.49 24.10
N GLU A 535 -3.89 -6.83 25.18
CA GLU A 535 -3.85 -6.04 26.41
C GLU A 535 -2.86 -4.88 26.26
N LEU A 536 -3.18 -3.73 26.78
CA LEU A 536 -2.37 -2.51 26.67
C LEU A 536 -1.89 -2.04 28.05
N PRO A 537 -0.65 -1.52 28.13
CA PRO A 537 0.35 -1.43 27.07
C PRO A 537 1.15 -2.75 26.88
N GLY A 538 1.55 -3.07 25.64
CA GLY A 538 2.58 -4.05 25.35
C GLY A 538 2.21 -5.54 25.47
N GLY A 539 0.92 -5.88 25.53
CA GLY A 539 0.46 -7.27 25.53
C GLY A 539 0.71 -7.99 24.19
N THR A 540 0.83 -9.31 24.23
CA THR A 540 0.89 -10.14 23.01
C THR A 540 -0.53 -10.39 22.50
N PRO A 541 -0.80 -10.14 21.20
CA PRO A 541 -2.09 -10.45 20.60
C PRO A 541 -2.48 -11.92 20.78
N ARG A 542 -3.68 -12.17 21.27
CA ARG A 542 -4.25 -13.48 21.55
C ARG A 542 -5.46 -13.76 20.64
N LEU A 543 -5.39 -14.84 19.88
CA LEU A 543 -6.51 -15.32 19.06
C LEU A 543 -7.70 -15.74 19.94
N ILE A 544 -8.91 -15.33 19.55
CA ILE A 544 -10.17 -15.87 20.07
C ILE A 544 -10.64 -16.97 19.12
N PRO A 545 -10.61 -18.24 19.55
CA PRO A 545 -11.03 -19.34 18.68
C PRO A 545 -12.52 -19.21 18.36
N THR A 546 -12.81 -19.00 17.08
CA THR A 546 -14.18 -19.02 16.52
C THR A 546 -14.41 -20.35 15.77
N VAL A 547 -15.33 -20.41 14.86
CA VAL A 547 -15.56 -21.60 14.04
C VAL A 547 -14.48 -21.72 12.98
N PRO A 548 -13.81 -22.89 12.86
CA PRO A 548 -12.81 -23.12 11.83
C PRO A 548 -13.34 -22.83 10.42
N GLY A 549 -12.56 -22.08 9.65
CA GLY A 549 -12.91 -21.76 8.26
C GLY A 549 -13.96 -20.65 8.09
N ALA A 550 -14.44 -20.04 9.17
CA ALA A 550 -15.27 -18.83 9.09
C ALA A 550 -14.40 -17.59 8.80
N ASP A 551 -15.00 -16.59 8.18
CA ASP A 551 -14.45 -15.24 8.01
C ASP A 551 -15.07 -14.33 9.07
N ASN A 552 -14.26 -13.75 9.95
CA ASN A 552 -14.72 -13.01 11.13
C ASN A 552 -14.18 -11.58 11.13
N LEU A 553 -15.09 -10.60 11.27
CA LEU A 553 -14.81 -9.18 11.11
C LEU A 553 -15.40 -8.35 12.24
N SER A 554 -14.89 -7.12 12.36
CA SER A 554 -15.48 -6.02 13.14
C SER A 554 -15.88 -6.41 14.56
N PRO A 555 -14.94 -6.82 15.42
CA PRO A 555 -15.25 -7.16 16.80
C PRO A 555 -15.62 -5.93 17.63
N SER A 556 -16.47 -6.12 18.63
CA SER A 556 -16.74 -5.16 19.69
C SER A 556 -16.99 -5.87 21.02
N SER A 557 -16.82 -5.18 22.13
CA SER A 557 -17.08 -5.74 23.46
C SER A 557 -18.50 -5.40 23.94
N SER A 558 -19.10 -6.29 24.74
CA SER A 558 -20.31 -5.93 25.51
C SER A 558 -19.99 -4.91 26.58
N ASN A 559 -20.97 -4.12 27.03
CA ASN A 559 -20.79 -3.11 28.06
C ASN A 559 -20.28 -3.67 29.39
N ASP A 560 -20.59 -4.94 29.71
CA ASP A 560 -20.11 -5.64 30.91
C ASP A 560 -18.75 -6.37 30.71
N GLY A 561 -18.19 -6.30 29.48
CA GLY A 561 -16.92 -6.93 29.12
C GLY A 561 -16.93 -8.45 29.02
N LYS A 562 -18.09 -9.11 29.21
CA LYS A 562 -18.15 -10.58 29.23
C LYS A 562 -18.23 -11.20 27.84
N TRP A 563 -18.71 -10.46 26.85
CA TRP A 563 -18.94 -10.92 25.51
C TRP A 563 -18.16 -10.10 24.47
N LEU A 564 -17.77 -10.77 23.41
CA LEU A 564 -17.35 -10.16 22.17
C LEU A 564 -18.44 -10.39 21.13
N TYR A 565 -18.89 -9.31 20.51
CA TYR A 565 -19.73 -9.34 19.31
C TYR A 565 -18.81 -9.27 18.09
N PHE A 566 -19.17 -9.92 17.00
CA PHE A 566 -18.43 -9.86 15.74
C PHE A 566 -19.33 -10.28 14.57
N ALA A 567 -18.96 -9.88 13.38
CA ALA A 567 -19.54 -10.38 12.16
C ALA A 567 -18.86 -11.69 11.75
N SER A 568 -19.60 -12.71 11.37
CA SER A 568 -19.05 -13.98 10.90
C SER A 568 -19.78 -14.49 9.68
N LYS A 569 -19.00 -14.90 8.66
CA LYS A 569 -19.48 -15.53 7.44
C LYS A 569 -19.04 -16.99 7.41
N ARG A 570 -19.99 -17.88 7.17
CA ARG A 570 -19.78 -19.33 7.10
C ARG A 570 -20.18 -19.85 5.72
N GLY A 571 -19.21 -20.36 4.98
CA GLY A 571 -19.46 -20.81 3.62
C GLY A 571 -19.94 -19.67 2.71
N ASN A 572 -21.06 -19.90 2.01
CA ASN A 572 -21.66 -18.95 1.07
C ASN A 572 -22.78 -18.07 1.66
N GLU A 573 -23.02 -18.17 2.98
CA GLU A 573 -24.02 -17.36 3.64
C GLU A 573 -23.53 -15.90 3.81
N PRO A 574 -24.44 -14.91 3.88
CA PRO A 574 -24.06 -13.53 4.20
C PRO A 574 -23.48 -13.42 5.61
N PHE A 575 -22.74 -12.36 5.88
CA PHE A 575 -22.26 -12.06 7.23
C PHE A 575 -23.43 -11.91 8.20
N GLN A 576 -23.31 -12.56 9.35
CA GLN A 576 -24.27 -12.47 10.46
C GLN A 576 -23.57 -11.92 11.69
N ALA A 577 -24.32 -11.27 12.57
CA ALA A 577 -23.82 -10.90 13.89
C ALA A 577 -23.83 -12.11 14.83
N TRP A 578 -22.71 -12.29 15.51
CA TRP A 578 -22.48 -13.36 16.49
C TRP A 578 -21.96 -12.79 17.77
N LYS A 579 -22.04 -13.56 18.85
CA LYS A 579 -21.33 -13.28 20.11
C LYS A 579 -20.59 -14.52 20.62
N ILE A 580 -19.49 -14.28 21.31
CA ILE A 580 -18.68 -15.30 21.99
C ILE A 580 -18.25 -14.78 23.36
N PRO A 581 -18.12 -15.62 24.41
CA PRO A 581 -17.53 -15.17 25.66
C PRO A 581 -16.12 -14.57 25.42
N ALA A 582 -15.79 -13.46 26.05
CA ALA A 582 -14.49 -12.79 25.90
C ALA A 582 -13.30 -13.69 26.31
N ALA A 583 -13.54 -14.65 27.21
CA ALA A 583 -12.59 -15.70 27.59
C ALA A 583 -12.44 -16.81 26.54
N GLY A 584 -13.27 -16.83 25.49
CA GLY A 584 -13.40 -17.93 24.52
C GLY A 584 -14.54 -18.88 24.88
N GLY A 585 -14.98 -19.67 23.89
CA GLY A 585 -16.07 -20.62 24.07
C GLY A 585 -16.85 -20.87 22.78
N THR A 586 -18.12 -21.24 22.89
CA THR A 586 -18.96 -21.52 21.71
C THR A 586 -19.63 -20.24 21.23
N PRO A 587 -19.44 -19.84 19.94
CA PRO A 587 -20.12 -18.68 19.36
C PRO A 587 -21.64 -18.89 19.24
N ILE A 588 -22.40 -17.84 19.49
CA ILE A 588 -23.88 -17.80 19.41
C ILE A 588 -24.28 -16.82 18.31
N GLN A 589 -25.06 -17.28 17.34
CA GLN A 589 -25.60 -16.45 16.27
C GLN A 589 -26.73 -15.55 16.78
N LEU A 590 -26.69 -14.26 16.41
CA LEU A 590 -27.67 -13.27 16.82
C LEU A 590 -28.63 -12.84 15.71
N THR A 591 -28.15 -12.79 14.46
CA THR A 591 -28.97 -12.36 13.30
C THR A 591 -29.11 -13.49 12.28
N LYS A 592 -30.11 -13.38 11.39
CA LYS A 592 -30.37 -14.34 10.32
C LYS A 592 -30.48 -13.72 8.92
N SER A 593 -30.61 -12.39 8.86
CA SER A 593 -30.83 -11.61 7.64
C SER A 593 -29.76 -10.56 7.39
N GLY A 594 -28.54 -10.84 7.83
CA GLY A 594 -27.40 -9.94 7.74
C GLY A 594 -27.01 -9.33 9.10
N GLY A 595 -25.75 -8.90 9.25
CA GLY A 595 -25.27 -8.23 10.45
C GLY A 595 -23.75 -8.05 10.43
N ILE A 596 -23.28 -6.80 10.27
CA ILE A 596 -21.89 -6.40 10.27
C ILE A 596 -21.68 -5.27 11.29
N SER A 597 -20.49 -5.18 11.85
CA SER A 597 -20.12 -4.19 12.87
C SER A 597 -21.10 -4.14 14.04
N PRO A 598 -21.40 -5.28 14.69
CA PRO A 598 -22.34 -5.32 15.79
C PRO A 598 -21.81 -4.51 17.00
N ILE A 599 -22.60 -3.58 17.51
CA ILE A 599 -22.27 -2.73 18.67
C ILE A 599 -23.47 -2.71 19.63
N GLU A 600 -23.21 -2.94 20.91
CA GLU A 600 -24.20 -2.84 21.97
C GLU A 600 -24.57 -1.39 22.25
N SER A 601 -25.87 -1.11 22.47
CA SER A 601 -26.32 0.21 22.89
C SER A 601 -25.75 0.58 24.27
N PRO A 602 -25.54 1.88 24.57
CA PRO A 602 -25.03 2.30 25.88
C PRO A 602 -25.89 1.85 27.06
N ASP A 603 -27.18 1.65 26.86
CA ASP A 603 -28.12 1.16 27.89
C ASP A 603 -28.21 -0.37 27.98
N GLY A 604 -27.46 -1.11 27.12
CA GLY A 604 -27.41 -2.57 27.12
C GLY A 604 -28.68 -3.26 26.64
N ARG A 605 -29.62 -2.55 26.02
CA ARG A 605 -30.91 -3.15 25.58
C ARG A 605 -30.91 -3.62 24.15
N PHE A 606 -30.12 -3.02 23.27
CA PHE A 606 -30.13 -3.27 21.85
C PHE A 606 -28.75 -3.62 21.32
N LEU A 607 -28.70 -4.43 20.28
CA LEU A 607 -27.55 -4.60 19.39
C LEU A 607 -27.84 -3.83 18.11
N TYR A 608 -26.94 -2.88 17.76
CA TYR A 608 -26.94 -2.16 16.50
C TYR A 608 -25.98 -2.82 15.52
N TYR A 609 -26.32 -2.85 14.23
CA TYR A 609 -25.48 -3.41 13.17
C TYR A 609 -25.94 -2.91 11.80
N SER A 610 -25.02 -2.86 10.85
CA SER A 610 -25.35 -2.59 9.45
C SER A 610 -25.58 -3.88 8.68
N LYS A 611 -26.31 -3.79 7.57
CA LYS A 611 -26.52 -4.91 6.63
C LYS A 611 -25.83 -4.58 5.31
N TYR A 612 -24.95 -5.47 4.88
CA TYR A 612 -24.18 -5.24 3.66
C TYR A 612 -25.07 -5.23 2.39
N GLU A 613 -25.95 -6.22 2.28
CA GLU A 613 -26.74 -6.41 1.05
C GLU A 613 -27.97 -5.48 0.94
N GLN A 614 -28.54 -5.09 2.07
CA GLN A 614 -29.74 -4.26 2.12
C GLN A 614 -29.44 -2.79 2.39
N GLY A 615 -28.22 -2.50 2.90
CA GLY A 615 -27.91 -1.20 3.48
C GLY A 615 -28.64 -0.96 4.79
N GLY A 616 -28.54 0.28 5.28
CA GLY A 616 -29.19 0.72 6.49
C GLY A 616 -28.47 0.31 7.78
N LEU A 617 -28.76 1.06 8.83
CA LEU A 617 -28.40 0.72 10.20
C LEU A 617 -29.63 0.12 10.88
N TRP A 618 -29.43 -1.06 11.44
CA TRP A 618 -30.49 -1.87 12.05
C TRP A 618 -30.23 -2.06 13.53
N ARG A 619 -31.27 -2.30 14.32
CA ARG A 619 -31.16 -2.71 15.70
C ARG A 619 -32.08 -3.89 16.01
N ARG A 620 -31.70 -4.68 17.02
CA ARG A 620 -32.55 -5.71 17.62
C ARG A 620 -32.40 -5.71 19.14
N PRO A 621 -33.43 -6.10 19.91
CA PRO A 621 -33.31 -6.30 21.34
C PRO A 621 -32.29 -7.42 21.65
N LEU A 622 -31.46 -7.25 22.72
CA LEU A 622 -30.48 -8.27 23.13
C LEU A 622 -31.12 -9.49 23.78
N ASP A 623 -32.27 -9.34 24.38
CA ASP A 623 -33.09 -10.41 24.98
C ASP A 623 -33.91 -11.17 23.94
N GLY A 624 -33.83 -10.80 22.66
CA GLY A 624 -34.54 -11.40 21.54
C GLY A 624 -35.73 -10.54 21.05
N GLY A 625 -36.15 -10.75 19.83
CA GLY A 625 -37.22 -9.98 19.21
C GLY A 625 -36.91 -9.65 17.74
N GLU A 626 -37.82 -8.90 17.13
CA GLU A 626 -37.69 -8.48 15.73
C GLU A 626 -36.64 -7.35 15.58
N GLU A 627 -35.97 -7.37 14.43
CA GLU A 627 -35.06 -6.31 14.03
C GLU A 627 -35.81 -5.12 13.42
N THR A 628 -35.30 -3.91 13.63
CA THR A 628 -35.89 -2.65 13.13
C THR A 628 -34.81 -1.83 12.40
N GLU A 629 -35.14 -1.31 11.21
CA GLU A 629 -34.32 -0.32 10.54
C GLU A 629 -34.37 1.01 11.32
N VAL A 630 -33.21 1.62 11.55
CA VAL A 630 -33.08 2.87 12.33
C VAL A 630 -32.65 4.02 11.45
N VAL A 631 -31.64 3.81 10.58
CA VAL A 631 -31.14 4.79 9.61
C VAL A 631 -31.05 4.10 8.27
N ARG A 632 -31.74 4.63 7.25
CA ARG A 632 -31.75 4.06 5.90
C ARG A 632 -30.58 4.56 5.07
N GLU A 633 -30.11 5.75 5.32
CA GLU A 633 -29.09 6.48 4.55
C GLU A 633 -27.68 5.87 4.69
N VAL A 634 -27.42 5.05 5.68
CA VAL A 634 -26.17 4.32 5.84
C VAL A 634 -26.08 3.24 4.78
N THR A 635 -25.17 3.39 3.82
CA THR A 635 -24.98 2.39 2.77
C THR A 635 -24.28 1.13 3.30
N GLY A 636 -24.45 0.01 2.62
CA GLY A 636 -23.83 -1.26 3.01
C GLY A 636 -22.29 -1.24 3.00
N TYR A 637 -21.67 -0.26 2.36
CA TYR A 637 -20.21 -0.07 2.31
C TYR A 637 -19.68 0.81 3.44
N GLN A 638 -20.54 1.60 4.09
CA GLN A 638 -20.20 2.59 5.12
C GLN A 638 -20.25 1.99 6.52
N TRP A 639 -19.53 0.93 6.75
CA TRP A 639 -19.40 0.33 8.06
C TRP A 639 -17.92 0.30 8.46
N PRO A 640 -17.53 0.85 9.59
CA PRO A 640 -18.22 1.33 10.80
C PRO A 640 -18.26 2.87 10.90
N ASP A 641 -18.96 3.54 10.01
CA ASP A 641 -18.97 5.00 9.90
C ASP A 641 -20.14 5.61 10.70
N TRP A 642 -20.40 5.04 11.85
CA TRP A 642 -21.45 5.49 12.77
C TRP A 642 -21.11 5.22 14.24
N VAL A 643 -21.69 6.01 15.12
CA VAL A 643 -21.49 5.95 16.60
C VAL A 643 -22.84 6.03 17.28
N VAL A 644 -23.13 5.06 18.15
CA VAL A 644 -24.33 5.08 19.01
C VAL A 644 -23.99 5.74 20.33
N THR A 645 -24.73 6.79 20.67
CA THR A 645 -24.68 7.47 21.96
C THR A 645 -25.95 7.20 22.76
N ARG A 646 -26.06 7.77 23.95
CA ARG A 646 -27.30 7.67 24.75
C ARG A 646 -28.48 8.32 24.07
N ASP A 647 -28.25 9.46 23.41
CA ASP A 647 -29.30 10.35 22.91
C ASP A 647 -29.60 10.16 21.43
N GLY A 648 -28.72 9.48 20.69
CA GLY A 648 -28.90 9.30 19.27
C GLY A 648 -27.73 8.60 18.58
N ILE A 649 -27.68 8.72 17.26
CA ILE A 649 -26.68 8.10 16.42
C ILE A 649 -26.05 9.17 15.54
N TYR A 650 -24.71 9.29 15.59
CA TYR A 650 -23.94 10.02 14.59
C TYR A 650 -23.56 9.07 13.47
N PHE A 651 -23.62 9.53 12.23
CA PHE A 651 -23.20 8.75 11.06
C PHE A 651 -22.64 9.65 9.97
N LEU A 652 -21.73 9.08 9.16
CA LEU A 652 -21.19 9.77 8.00
C LEU A 652 -22.17 9.68 6.84
N ARG A 653 -22.37 10.81 6.16
CA ARG A 653 -23.03 10.89 4.88
C ARG A 653 -22.01 11.35 3.84
N PHE A 654 -21.90 10.64 2.74
CA PHE A 654 -21.03 11.00 1.62
C PHE A 654 -21.87 11.50 0.45
N ASP A 655 -21.38 12.52 -0.23
CA ASP A 655 -21.85 12.93 -1.54
C ASP A 655 -21.13 12.14 -2.65
N GLN A 656 -21.44 12.46 -3.90
CA GLN A 656 -20.87 11.76 -5.07
C GLN A 656 -19.40 12.08 -5.32
N THR A 657 -18.87 13.10 -4.67
CA THR A 657 -17.49 13.57 -4.86
C THR A 657 -16.55 13.08 -3.77
N SER A 658 -16.98 12.15 -2.92
CA SER A 658 -16.30 11.71 -1.69
C SER A 658 -16.22 12.79 -0.60
N HIS A 659 -16.80 13.97 -0.83
CA HIS A 659 -17.07 14.91 0.23
C HIS A 659 -18.20 14.36 1.10
N GLY A 660 -18.17 14.68 2.35
CA GLY A 660 -19.17 14.15 3.27
C GLY A 660 -19.35 15.02 4.48
N GLY A 661 -20.28 14.60 5.31
CA GLY A 661 -20.59 15.28 6.54
C GLY A 661 -20.98 14.31 7.63
N VAL A 662 -21.14 14.84 8.83
CA VAL A 662 -21.65 14.13 9.98
C VAL A 662 -23.11 14.54 10.19
N GLU A 663 -23.99 13.56 10.29
CA GLU A 663 -25.39 13.72 10.64
C GLU A 663 -25.68 13.08 12.01
N PHE A 664 -26.70 13.60 12.70
CA PHE A 664 -27.16 13.09 13.98
C PHE A 664 -28.64 12.74 13.92
N LEU A 665 -28.96 11.47 14.16
CA LEU A 665 -30.33 11.01 14.42
C LEU A 665 -30.63 11.05 15.90
N GLU A 666 -31.57 11.91 16.33
CA GLU A 666 -32.02 12.01 17.71
C GLU A 666 -33.06 10.94 18.04
N PHE A 667 -32.85 10.15 19.07
CA PHE A 667 -33.80 9.08 19.46
C PHE A 667 -35.13 9.61 19.97
N ALA A 668 -35.14 10.75 20.64
CA ALA A 668 -36.34 11.33 21.22
C ALA A 668 -37.36 11.79 20.18
N THR A 669 -36.89 12.29 19.04
CA THR A 669 -37.73 12.86 17.98
C THR A 669 -37.78 11.99 16.74
N GLY A 670 -36.81 11.10 16.55
CA GLY A 670 -36.62 10.33 15.32
C GLY A 670 -36.20 11.19 14.12
N LYS A 671 -35.73 12.43 14.34
CA LYS A 671 -35.31 13.34 13.29
C LYS A 671 -33.79 13.34 13.13
N THR A 672 -33.36 13.46 11.88
CA THR A 672 -31.95 13.62 11.51
C THR A 672 -31.65 15.11 11.29
N ALA A 673 -30.49 15.56 11.76
CA ALA A 673 -29.98 16.91 11.58
C ALA A 673 -28.50 16.83 11.15
N GLU A 674 -28.12 17.77 10.27
CA GLU A 674 -26.71 17.96 9.90
C GLU A 674 -25.94 18.56 11.08
N VAL A 675 -24.77 17.96 11.38
CA VAL A 675 -23.85 18.43 12.43
C VAL A 675 -22.74 19.26 11.81
N TRP A 676 -22.17 18.75 10.72
CA TRP A 676 -21.05 19.37 10.02
C TRP A 676 -20.90 18.78 8.62
N ASN A 677 -20.40 19.59 7.70
CA ASN A 677 -20.10 19.21 6.33
C ASN A 677 -18.64 19.54 6.00
N SER A 678 -17.95 18.63 5.29
CA SER A 678 -16.58 18.84 4.80
C SER A 678 -16.60 19.34 3.36
N ASP A 679 -15.68 20.24 3.05
CA ASP A 679 -15.33 20.66 1.70
C ASP A 679 -14.18 19.81 1.10
N ARG A 680 -13.75 18.75 1.81
CA ARG A 680 -12.64 17.86 1.45
C ARG A 680 -13.07 16.40 1.48
N ASP A 681 -12.29 15.56 0.83
CA ASP A 681 -12.50 14.11 0.84
C ASP A 681 -12.42 13.55 2.26
N MET A 682 -13.38 12.74 2.61
CA MET A 682 -13.45 12.05 3.89
C MET A 682 -13.11 10.56 3.71
N GLY A 683 -12.30 10.05 4.62
CA GLY A 683 -11.99 8.62 4.70
C GLY A 683 -12.95 7.85 5.61
N TRP A 684 -12.66 6.58 5.80
CA TRP A 684 -13.52 5.66 6.54
C TRP A 684 -13.24 5.68 8.05
N GLY A 685 -14.28 5.81 8.83
CA GLY A 685 -14.31 5.67 10.28
C GLY A 685 -14.79 6.91 11.00
N LEU A 686 -15.78 6.70 11.85
CA LEU A 686 -16.29 7.69 12.81
C LEU A 686 -16.18 7.10 14.21
N ALA A 687 -15.57 7.85 15.13
CA ALA A 687 -15.52 7.53 16.55
C ALA A 687 -16.14 8.67 17.35
N GLY A 688 -16.63 8.38 18.54
CA GLY A 688 -17.22 9.40 19.41
C GLY A 688 -17.11 9.07 20.87
N SER A 689 -17.10 10.12 21.69
CA SER A 689 -17.25 9.99 23.15
C SER A 689 -18.66 9.50 23.51
N GLN A 690 -18.79 8.82 24.63
CA GLN A 690 -20.08 8.30 25.09
C GLN A 690 -21.14 9.39 25.33
N ASP A 691 -20.71 10.60 25.66
CA ASP A 691 -21.57 11.78 25.83
C ASP A 691 -21.88 12.50 24.50
N GLY A 692 -21.34 12.02 23.39
CA GLY A 692 -21.55 12.60 22.05
C GLY A 692 -20.95 13.99 21.84
N ARG A 693 -20.06 14.47 22.74
CA ARG A 693 -19.48 15.81 22.65
C ARG A 693 -18.18 15.90 21.89
N SER A 694 -17.56 14.77 21.62
CA SER A 694 -16.32 14.72 20.85
C SER A 694 -16.42 13.61 19.81
N LEU A 695 -16.27 13.98 18.56
CA LEU A 695 -16.24 13.03 17.45
C LEU A 695 -14.87 13.08 16.78
N MET A 696 -14.44 11.96 16.22
CA MET A 696 -13.21 11.83 15.44
C MET A 696 -13.54 11.18 14.11
N TYR A 697 -12.98 11.73 13.05
CA TYR A 697 -13.22 11.27 11.69
C TYR A 697 -11.92 11.33 10.88
N ILE A 698 -11.93 10.69 9.74
CA ILE A 698 -10.81 10.71 8.80
C ILE A 698 -11.09 11.74 7.71
N GLN A 699 -10.10 12.59 7.43
CA GLN A 699 -10.15 13.55 6.34
C GLN A 699 -8.79 13.65 5.67
N ASP A 700 -8.79 13.72 4.35
CA ASP A 700 -7.60 14.01 3.58
C ASP A 700 -7.23 15.49 3.67
N GLU A 701 -6.01 15.78 4.09
CA GLU A 701 -5.54 17.16 4.27
C GLU A 701 -5.26 17.84 2.93
N PHE A 702 -4.76 17.06 2.00
CA PHE A 702 -4.65 17.40 0.58
C PHE A 702 -4.66 16.09 -0.23
N SER A 703 -5.25 16.15 -1.38
CA SER A 703 -5.19 15.11 -2.38
C SER A 703 -4.57 15.74 -3.62
N GLU A 704 -3.25 15.67 -3.74
CA GLU A 704 -2.54 15.97 -4.98
C GLU A 704 -2.26 14.66 -5.69
N SER A 705 -2.57 14.64 -6.96
CA SER A 705 -2.28 13.48 -7.79
C SER A 705 -1.68 13.94 -9.10
N ASP A 706 -0.49 13.46 -9.38
CA ASP A 706 0.25 13.72 -10.61
C ASP A 706 0.32 12.45 -11.47
N ILE A 707 0.28 12.62 -12.77
CA ILE A 707 0.58 11.53 -13.68
C ILE A 707 2.07 11.52 -13.97
N MET A 708 2.70 10.39 -13.65
CA MET A 708 4.13 10.16 -13.85
C MET A 708 4.37 9.24 -15.03
N LEU A 709 5.39 9.54 -15.81
CA LEU A 709 5.85 8.75 -16.96
C LEU A 709 7.18 8.07 -16.65
N ILE A 710 7.23 6.77 -16.80
CA ILE A 710 8.47 5.98 -16.85
C ILE A 710 8.85 5.80 -18.30
N LYS A 711 10.02 6.32 -18.67
CA LYS A 711 10.67 6.05 -19.96
C LYS A 711 11.64 4.88 -19.83
N ASN A 712 11.83 4.15 -20.93
CA ASN A 712 12.67 2.95 -20.97
C ASN A 712 12.18 1.82 -20.05
N PHE A 713 10.89 1.74 -19.82
CA PHE A 713 10.24 0.60 -19.13
C PHE A 713 10.46 -0.70 -19.94
N ARG A 714 10.89 -1.79 -19.26
CA ARG A 714 11.18 -3.10 -19.87
C ARG A 714 10.50 -4.23 -19.12
#